data_2ff138bda85ff7823523eceaa367d68a
#
_entry.id   2ff138bda85ff7823523eceaa367d68a
#
_cell.length_a   1.000
_cell.length_b   1.000
_cell.length_c   1.000
_cell.angle_alpha   90.00
_cell.angle_beta   90.00
_cell.angle_gamma   90.00
#
_symmetry.space_group_name_H-M   'P 1'
#
loop_
_entity.id
_entity.type
_entity.pdbx_description
1 polymer ?
#
loop_
_entity_poly.entity_id
_entity_poly.type
_entity_poly.pdbx_seq_one_letter_code
_entity_poly.pdbx_strand_id
1 'polypeptide(L)'
;MPQSSTPRDSHLSALDRYFEISLYLLLLTSVLALVSTGKLDLFTMLAAPATLLVKGIRWLRRLPAELSSRAATAIVAGYLVFFPIDLWWVSRSIASAAQNPGLMAALLAAIHMMLFVMIVRLYSARTTRDHLFLAMLAFAAMLCAAILTVGTAYLAFFFAFLLLAISTFIGLEMRRSAEAATAAPLESGTGAARRLQRALGGASAALAFGTLVVGTAIFFMIPRVSAGYLSGYNLQPTLISGFTDDVELGEIGVIKRSSAIVMHIQVQGDHVAAQNVHWRGVVLTNFDGRRWSTDERAPEPVLSGSDGWYPLAPGPAPALLRAAPLRYSVLLEPLATTSLFFAAEPQTARGTFGGAGSIGSARRSYLVRDRTGSVFDPFYVSERLRYDAVSMQPENPPGDLRSASTTYPSDIRATYLQLPALDPRIPALAQQITAHSATPYDKASAIEAYLRTHYGYTLDLTGTPPADPLAYFLFTRRAGHCEYFASAMTVMVRSLGIPARYINGFLPGEYNDVDGEYVIRASDAHSWVEVYFPDYGWITFDPTPPSADEAMGFAAHLAQYWDWFQVSWSEWVINYDFSHQFQLAQGVQRASREWTEHWIAHAASIRLGATNWMLAWQIRLLRWPHRDSLWLVLIAAFTALLAWRIGPPLWKFWQLHAGVRGSATAHLATLYYSQMLRVLERRGMKKSDAQTPSEFAASLGLGEIAAPVSELTTLYQAARFGGAKADRRQLKELLERIQSTRRPRPAHITTLIL
;
A
#
# COMPACT_ATOMS: atom_id res chain seq x y z
N MET A 1 -3.63 39.56 44.63
CA MET A 1 -3.39 38.19 45.10
C MET A 1 -3.78 37.24 43.99
N PRO A 2 -2.89 36.39 43.46
CA PRO A 2 -3.26 35.38 42.49
C PRO A 2 -4.06 34.28 43.19
N GLN A 3 -5.27 34.04 42.71
CA GLN A 3 -6.10 32.91 43.19
C GLN A 3 -5.33 31.63 42.93
N SER A 4 -5.05 30.86 43.99
CA SER A 4 -4.49 29.52 43.93
C SER A 4 -5.53 28.61 43.24
N SER A 5 -5.26 28.19 42.00
CA SER A 5 -6.06 27.23 41.28
C SER A 5 -6.14 25.93 42.10
N THR A 6 -7.34 25.44 42.37
CA THR A 6 -7.54 24.19 43.08
C THR A 6 -6.96 23.03 42.29
N PRO A 7 -6.51 21.90 42.92
CA PRO A 7 -5.96 20.74 42.21
C PRO A 7 -6.90 20.15 41.15
N ARG A 8 -8.22 20.33 41.30
CA ARG A 8 -9.27 19.94 40.38
C ARG A 8 -9.17 20.66 39.04
N ASP A 9 -8.85 21.97 39.04
CA ASP A 9 -8.74 22.78 37.82
C ASP A 9 -7.50 22.40 36.98
N SER A 10 -6.43 21.90 37.62
CA SER A 10 -5.22 21.49 36.93
C SER A 10 -5.37 20.15 36.14
N HIS A 11 -6.20 19.21 36.63
CA HIS A 11 -6.45 17.92 35.95
C HIS A 11 -7.43 18.05 34.81
N LEU A 12 -8.52 18.79 35.00
CA LEU A 12 -9.45 19.13 33.92
C LEU A 12 -8.72 19.87 32.81
N SER A 13 -7.84 20.81 33.15
CA SER A 13 -7.04 21.54 32.16
C SER A 13 -6.02 20.66 31.40
N ALA A 14 -5.56 19.55 31.96
CA ALA A 14 -4.67 18.59 31.27
C ALA A 14 -5.43 17.68 30.33
N LEU A 15 -6.62 17.21 30.73
CA LEU A 15 -7.52 16.39 29.89
C LEU A 15 -8.11 17.23 28.75
N ASP A 16 -8.50 18.46 29.00
CA ASP A 16 -8.98 19.40 27.98
C ASP A 16 -7.90 19.63 26.93
N ARG A 17 -6.67 19.92 27.34
CA ARG A 17 -5.55 20.09 26.42
C ARG A 17 -5.25 18.85 25.59
N TYR A 18 -5.28 17.68 26.20
CA TYR A 18 -5.07 16.41 25.47
C TYR A 18 -6.15 16.22 24.39
N PHE A 19 -7.41 16.41 24.76
CA PHE A 19 -8.54 16.32 23.84
C PHE A 19 -8.46 17.34 22.70
N GLU A 20 -8.19 18.62 23.02
CA GLU A 20 -8.06 19.69 22.02
C GLU A 20 -6.92 19.42 21.04
N ILE A 21 -5.76 18.97 21.53
CA ILE A 21 -4.61 18.63 20.68
C ILE A 21 -4.96 17.43 19.78
N SER A 22 -5.54 16.37 20.33
CA SER A 22 -5.87 15.18 19.56
C SER A 22 -6.92 15.48 18.48
N LEU A 23 -7.94 16.27 18.80
CA LEU A 23 -8.95 16.72 17.83
C LEU A 23 -8.35 17.61 16.74
N TYR A 24 -7.49 18.56 17.13
CA TYR A 24 -6.80 19.43 16.17
C TYR A 24 -5.92 18.63 15.20
N LEU A 25 -5.13 17.69 15.72
CA LEU A 25 -4.30 16.82 14.90
C LEU A 25 -5.14 15.90 14.01
N LEU A 26 -6.29 15.42 14.48
CA LEU A 26 -7.25 14.64 13.70
C LEU A 26 -7.76 15.43 12.47
N LEU A 27 -8.17 16.68 12.69
CA LEU A 27 -8.61 17.57 11.63
C LEU A 27 -7.48 17.89 10.65
N LEU A 28 -6.29 18.20 11.16
CA LEU A 28 -5.13 18.47 10.33
C LEU A 28 -4.76 17.27 9.46
N THR A 29 -4.72 16.06 10.04
CA THR A 29 -4.42 14.82 9.31
C THR A 29 -5.44 14.55 8.20
N SER A 30 -6.74 14.76 8.45
CA SER A 30 -7.78 14.56 7.44
C SER A 30 -7.69 15.56 6.29
N VAL A 31 -7.35 16.84 6.59
CA VAL A 31 -7.14 17.86 5.55
C VAL A 31 -5.87 17.57 4.74
N LEU A 32 -4.77 17.19 5.40
CA LEU A 32 -3.53 16.84 4.70
C LEU A 32 -3.71 15.59 3.83
N ALA A 33 -4.52 14.62 4.27
CA ALA A 33 -4.89 13.46 3.44
C ALA A 33 -5.62 13.90 2.17
N LEU A 34 -6.58 14.83 2.26
CA LEU A 34 -7.27 15.38 1.08
C LEU A 34 -6.32 16.16 0.17
N VAL A 35 -5.47 17.01 0.74
CA VAL A 35 -4.48 17.78 -0.03
C VAL A 35 -3.51 16.88 -0.76
N SER A 36 -3.07 15.77 -0.12
CA SER A 36 -2.12 14.82 -0.72
C SER A 36 -2.70 14.08 -1.94
N THR A 37 -4.02 14.12 -2.16
CA THR A 37 -4.64 13.55 -3.37
C THR A 37 -4.27 14.29 -4.65
N GLY A 38 -3.86 15.55 -4.57
CA GLY A 38 -3.55 16.43 -5.71
C GLY A 38 -4.76 16.74 -6.62
N LYS A 39 -5.99 16.44 -6.15
CA LYS A 39 -7.23 16.63 -6.94
C LYS A 39 -7.99 17.90 -6.61
N LEU A 40 -7.60 18.58 -5.54
CA LEU A 40 -8.18 19.86 -5.15
C LEU A 40 -7.56 20.98 -5.97
N ASP A 41 -8.31 22.07 -6.17
CA ASP A 41 -7.78 23.29 -6.77
C ASP A 41 -6.68 23.92 -5.88
N LEU A 42 -5.78 24.66 -6.49
CA LEU A 42 -4.60 25.23 -5.81
C LEU A 42 -4.99 26.13 -4.62
N PHE A 43 -6.10 26.88 -4.75
CA PHE A 43 -6.57 27.75 -3.67
C PHE A 43 -7.00 26.95 -2.46
N THR A 44 -7.85 25.95 -2.61
CA THR A 44 -8.33 25.08 -1.53
C THR A 44 -7.18 24.28 -0.91
N MET A 45 -6.24 23.79 -1.76
CA MET A 45 -5.07 23.04 -1.33
C MET A 45 -4.15 23.85 -0.40
N LEU A 46 -4.02 25.17 -0.60
CA LEU A 46 -3.21 26.05 0.24
C LEU A 46 -4.02 26.64 1.40
N ALA A 47 -5.26 27.09 1.15
CA ALA A 47 -6.06 27.82 2.13
C ALA A 47 -6.53 26.93 3.30
N ALA A 48 -6.92 25.68 3.04
CA ALA A 48 -7.42 24.80 4.10
C ALA A 48 -6.34 24.46 5.15
N PRO A 49 -5.13 23.99 4.81
CA PRO A 49 -4.07 23.78 5.80
C PRO A 49 -3.61 25.09 6.46
N ALA A 50 -3.51 26.19 5.69
CA ALA A 50 -3.07 27.48 6.23
C ALA A 50 -4.02 28.00 7.32
N THR A 51 -5.32 27.91 7.12
CA THR A 51 -6.32 28.33 8.13
C THR A 51 -6.28 27.47 9.39
N LEU A 52 -6.03 26.15 9.25
CA LEU A 52 -5.79 25.26 10.39
C LEU A 52 -4.50 25.64 11.13
N LEU A 53 -3.39 25.90 10.42
CA LEU A 53 -2.14 26.34 11.02
C LEU A 53 -2.30 27.65 11.77
N VAL A 54 -3.01 28.62 11.20
CA VAL A 54 -3.31 29.90 11.87
C VAL A 54 -4.10 29.66 13.17
N LYS A 55 -5.11 28.77 13.16
CA LYS A 55 -5.83 28.44 14.40
C LYS A 55 -4.92 27.78 15.44
N GLY A 56 -4.04 26.86 15.04
CA GLY A 56 -3.06 26.22 15.92
C GLY A 56 -2.09 27.21 16.53
N ILE A 57 -1.53 28.14 15.73
CA ILE A 57 -0.64 29.20 16.22
C ILE A 57 -1.36 30.16 17.19
N ARG A 58 -2.59 30.56 16.88
CA ARG A 58 -3.41 31.40 17.76
C ARG A 58 -3.72 30.70 19.08
N TRP A 59 -4.01 29.40 19.03
CA TRP A 59 -4.21 28.59 20.23
C TRP A 59 -2.95 28.54 21.11
N LEU A 60 -1.77 28.30 20.51
CA LEU A 60 -0.48 28.28 21.20
C LEU A 60 -0.18 29.68 21.87
N ARG A 61 -0.54 30.75 21.18
CA ARG A 61 -0.34 32.14 21.68
C ARG A 61 -1.46 32.63 22.62
N ARG A 62 -2.45 31.77 22.90
CA ARG A 62 -3.62 32.11 23.76
C ARG A 62 -4.42 33.33 23.26
N LEU A 63 -4.44 33.56 21.94
CA LEU A 63 -5.17 34.67 21.34
C LEU A 63 -6.63 34.28 21.14
N PRO A 64 -7.62 35.12 21.53
CA PRO A 64 -9.03 34.83 21.28
C PRO A 64 -9.29 34.88 19.79
N ALA A 65 -9.88 33.81 19.26
CA ALA A 65 -10.27 33.72 17.86
C ALA A 65 -11.56 32.92 17.75
N GLU A 66 -12.64 33.46 18.32
CA GLU A 66 -13.91 32.80 18.34
C GLU A 66 -14.94 33.56 17.54
N LEU A 67 -15.47 32.89 16.52
CA LEU A 67 -16.66 33.36 15.82
C LEU A 67 -17.88 33.15 16.73
N SER A 68 -18.77 34.12 16.77
CA SER A 68 -20.05 33.88 17.42
C SER A 68 -20.86 32.81 16.65
N SER A 69 -21.67 32.03 17.35
CA SER A 69 -22.49 30.98 16.71
C SER A 69 -23.42 31.55 15.62
N ARG A 70 -23.92 32.78 15.80
CA ARG A 70 -24.73 33.47 14.79
C ARG A 70 -23.94 33.85 13.56
N ALA A 71 -22.73 34.38 13.74
CA ALA A 71 -21.83 34.72 12.64
C ALA A 71 -21.44 33.45 11.85
N ALA A 72 -21.06 32.37 12.54
CA ALA A 72 -20.74 31.10 11.92
C ALA A 72 -21.91 30.54 11.08
N THR A 73 -23.13 30.58 11.60
CA THR A 73 -24.33 30.15 10.88
C THR A 73 -24.60 31.03 9.66
N ALA A 74 -24.47 32.35 9.77
CA ALA A 74 -24.65 33.29 8.66
C ALA A 74 -23.59 33.06 7.55
N ILE A 75 -22.33 32.80 7.92
CA ILE A 75 -21.23 32.52 6.98
C ILE A 75 -21.51 31.20 6.23
N VAL A 76 -21.93 30.15 6.93
CA VAL A 76 -22.27 28.85 6.28
C VAL A 76 -23.51 29.01 5.39
N ALA A 77 -24.53 29.75 5.80
CA ALA A 77 -25.68 30.05 4.97
C ALA A 77 -25.31 30.86 3.72
N GLY A 78 -24.38 31.80 3.84
CA GLY A 78 -23.83 32.55 2.70
C GLY A 78 -23.13 31.64 1.70
N TYR A 79 -22.36 30.66 2.17
CA TYR A 79 -21.72 29.70 1.28
C TYR A 79 -22.74 28.78 0.57
N LEU A 80 -23.82 28.39 1.24
CA LEU A 80 -24.90 27.62 0.58
C LEU A 80 -25.49 28.35 -0.60
N VAL A 81 -25.60 29.69 -0.52
CA VAL A 81 -26.04 30.52 -1.67
C VAL A 81 -24.98 30.59 -2.76
N PHE A 82 -23.71 30.56 -2.38
CA PHE A 82 -22.57 30.56 -3.32
C PHE A 82 -22.33 29.18 -3.96
N PHE A 83 -22.78 28.08 -3.34
CA PHE A 83 -22.49 26.70 -3.76
C PHE A 83 -22.81 26.40 -5.24
N PRO A 84 -23.93 26.87 -5.84
CA PRO A 84 -24.19 26.67 -7.27
C PRO A 84 -23.12 27.31 -8.17
N ILE A 85 -22.56 28.43 -7.75
CA ILE A 85 -21.48 29.13 -8.48
C ILE A 85 -20.18 28.33 -8.39
N ASP A 86 -19.85 27.80 -7.20
CA ASP A 86 -18.71 26.91 -7.00
C ASP A 86 -18.83 25.64 -7.85
N LEU A 87 -19.99 24.99 -7.84
CA LEU A 87 -20.27 23.82 -8.68
C LEU A 87 -20.10 24.13 -10.18
N TRP A 88 -20.58 25.27 -10.63
CA TRP A 88 -20.45 25.69 -12.02
C TRP A 88 -18.97 25.97 -12.39
N TRP A 89 -18.20 26.61 -11.49
CA TRP A 89 -16.79 26.88 -11.68
C TRP A 89 -15.98 25.57 -11.77
N VAL A 90 -16.18 24.66 -10.83
CA VAL A 90 -15.54 23.35 -10.79
C VAL A 90 -15.90 22.53 -12.03
N SER A 91 -17.16 22.56 -12.48
CA SER A 91 -17.57 21.80 -13.68
C SER A 91 -16.86 22.25 -14.94
N ARG A 92 -16.53 23.54 -15.06
CA ARG A 92 -15.77 24.07 -16.20
C ARG A 92 -14.30 23.68 -16.19
N SER A 93 -13.69 23.57 -15.01
CA SER A 93 -12.27 23.18 -14.89
C SER A 93 -12.04 21.70 -15.19
N ILE A 94 -13.07 20.84 -15.04
CA ILE A 94 -12.98 19.40 -15.21
C ILE A 94 -13.49 18.89 -16.56
N ALA A 95 -14.22 19.71 -17.34
CA ALA A 95 -14.99 19.31 -18.51
C ALA A 95 -14.23 18.53 -19.60
N SER A 96 -12.89 18.55 -19.60
CA SER A 96 -12.05 17.87 -20.59
C SER A 96 -11.35 16.58 -20.11
N ALA A 97 -11.43 16.24 -18.81
CA ALA A 97 -10.53 15.23 -18.21
C ALA A 97 -11.22 14.02 -17.55
N ALA A 98 -12.56 13.99 -17.42
CA ALA A 98 -13.26 12.92 -16.68
C ALA A 98 -14.35 12.24 -17.52
N GLN A 99 -14.51 10.93 -17.34
CA GLN A 99 -15.58 10.15 -17.99
C GLN A 99 -17.01 10.62 -17.59
N ASN A 100 -17.17 11.14 -16.35
CA ASN A 100 -18.40 11.72 -15.84
C ASN A 100 -18.13 13.08 -15.19
N PRO A 101 -17.96 14.16 -15.98
CA PRO A 101 -17.54 15.46 -15.46
C PRO A 101 -18.54 16.06 -14.45
N GLY A 102 -19.84 15.80 -14.60
CA GLY A 102 -20.86 16.32 -13.70
C GLY A 102 -20.82 15.73 -12.29
N LEU A 103 -20.64 14.42 -12.17
CA LEU A 103 -20.53 13.75 -10.86
C LEU A 103 -19.24 14.15 -10.14
N MET A 104 -18.14 14.24 -10.88
CA MET A 104 -16.86 14.67 -10.31
C MET A 104 -16.91 16.12 -9.82
N ALA A 105 -17.50 17.01 -10.61
CA ALA A 105 -17.71 18.41 -10.20
C ALA A 105 -18.56 18.50 -8.93
N ALA A 106 -19.64 17.71 -8.86
CA ALA A 106 -20.48 17.66 -7.67
C ALA A 106 -19.73 17.16 -6.42
N LEU A 107 -18.88 16.13 -6.58
CA LEU A 107 -18.06 15.59 -5.49
C LEU A 107 -17.05 16.64 -4.99
N LEU A 108 -16.32 17.31 -5.90
CA LEU A 108 -15.32 18.32 -5.51
C LEU A 108 -15.98 19.55 -4.89
N ALA A 109 -17.10 20.04 -5.43
CA ALA A 109 -17.84 21.14 -4.83
C ALA A 109 -18.37 20.76 -3.43
N ALA A 110 -18.84 19.52 -3.24
CA ALA A 110 -19.25 19.03 -1.91
C ALA A 110 -18.05 18.97 -0.93
N ILE A 111 -16.86 18.62 -1.39
CA ILE A 111 -15.63 18.65 -0.58
C ILE A 111 -15.26 20.09 -0.19
N HIS A 112 -15.35 21.05 -1.12
CA HIS A 112 -15.15 22.47 -0.81
C HIS A 112 -16.10 22.93 0.28
N MET A 113 -17.39 22.64 0.15
CA MET A 113 -18.40 22.98 1.15
C MET A 113 -18.09 22.31 2.50
N MET A 114 -17.72 21.05 2.51
CA MET A 114 -17.37 20.32 3.72
C MET A 114 -16.15 20.93 4.43
N LEU A 115 -15.08 21.22 3.70
CA LEU A 115 -13.87 21.87 4.25
C LEU A 115 -14.21 23.26 4.77
N PHE A 116 -15.01 24.04 4.05
CA PHE A 116 -15.45 25.36 4.48
C PHE A 116 -16.23 25.30 5.79
N VAL A 117 -17.23 24.40 5.88
CA VAL A 117 -18.02 24.19 7.11
C VAL A 117 -17.13 23.74 8.25
N MET A 118 -16.17 22.84 8.00
CA MET A 118 -15.24 22.35 9.01
C MET A 118 -14.38 23.49 9.58
N ILE A 119 -13.85 24.36 8.72
CA ILE A 119 -13.04 25.53 9.14
C ILE A 119 -13.90 26.49 9.95
N VAL A 120 -15.07 26.88 9.46
CA VAL A 120 -15.97 27.81 10.17
C VAL A 120 -16.39 27.27 11.53
N ARG A 121 -16.71 25.96 11.60
CA ARG A 121 -17.06 25.28 12.86
C ARG A 121 -15.88 25.19 13.82
N LEU A 122 -14.66 24.98 13.32
CA LEU A 122 -13.45 24.96 14.16
C LEU A 122 -13.22 26.30 14.90
N TYR A 123 -13.60 27.43 14.27
CA TYR A 123 -13.50 28.75 14.89
C TYR A 123 -14.70 29.12 15.77
N SER A 124 -15.79 28.33 15.73
CA SER A 124 -17.02 28.60 16.50
C SER A 124 -17.38 27.51 17.52
N ALA A 125 -16.66 26.40 17.55
CA ALA A 125 -16.94 25.25 18.40
C ALA A 125 -16.73 25.58 19.90
N ARG A 126 -17.77 25.31 20.71
CA ARG A 126 -17.76 25.54 22.17
C ARG A 126 -18.34 24.36 22.95
N THR A 127 -19.22 23.60 22.34
CA THR A 127 -19.95 22.51 22.99
C THR A 127 -19.38 21.16 22.59
N THR A 128 -19.64 20.16 23.43
CA THR A 128 -19.28 18.75 23.10
C THR A 128 -19.92 18.28 21.79
N ARG A 129 -21.11 18.79 21.45
CA ARG A 129 -21.78 18.49 20.16
C ARG A 129 -20.99 19.07 18.99
N ASP A 130 -20.44 20.28 19.12
CA ASP A 130 -19.64 20.90 18.06
C ASP A 130 -18.37 20.10 17.81
N HIS A 131 -17.70 19.61 18.87
CA HIS A 131 -16.51 18.78 18.76
C HIS A 131 -16.79 17.43 18.10
N LEU A 132 -17.93 16.78 18.43
CA LEU A 132 -18.35 15.56 17.75
C LEU A 132 -18.65 15.81 16.27
N PHE A 133 -19.30 16.94 15.95
CA PHE A 133 -19.56 17.31 14.56
C PHE A 133 -18.26 17.53 13.77
N LEU A 134 -17.25 18.18 14.38
CA LEU A 134 -15.94 18.33 13.79
C LEU A 134 -15.25 16.99 13.57
N ALA A 135 -15.32 16.07 14.52
CA ALA A 135 -14.78 14.71 14.35
C ALA A 135 -15.48 13.94 13.23
N MET A 136 -16.80 14.10 13.07
CA MET A 136 -17.55 13.52 11.94
C MET A 136 -17.12 14.12 10.60
N LEU A 137 -16.90 15.45 10.54
CA LEU A 137 -16.39 16.09 9.32
C LEU A 137 -14.98 15.62 8.98
N ALA A 138 -14.11 15.42 9.98
CA ALA A 138 -12.77 14.85 9.77
C ALA A 138 -12.86 13.43 9.20
N PHE A 139 -13.80 12.60 9.70
CA PHE A 139 -14.04 11.26 9.18
C PHE A 139 -14.57 11.31 7.73
N ALA A 140 -15.53 12.21 7.44
CA ALA A 140 -16.02 12.41 6.09
C ALA A 140 -14.92 12.87 5.13
N ALA A 141 -14.02 13.78 5.58
CA ALA A 141 -12.86 14.21 4.81
C ALA A 141 -11.90 13.06 4.50
N MET A 142 -11.69 12.17 5.47
CA MET A 142 -10.86 10.98 5.27
C MET A 142 -11.48 9.99 4.29
N LEU A 143 -12.82 9.81 4.32
CA LEU A 143 -13.55 9.01 3.33
C LEU A 143 -13.46 9.63 1.93
N CYS A 144 -13.61 10.95 1.81
CA CYS A 144 -13.44 11.64 0.53
C CYS A 144 -12.02 11.47 0.00
N ALA A 145 -10.99 11.54 0.86
CA ALA A 145 -9.62 11.27 0.45
C ALA A 145 -9.45 9.82 -0.05
N ALA A 146 -10.07 8.84 0.60
CA ALA A 146 -10.07 7.44 0.15
C ALA A 146 -10.70 7.25 -1.24
N ILE A 147 -11.77 8.01 -1.55
CA ILE A 147 -12.43 7.95 -2.86
C ILE A 147 -11.57 8.62 -3.94
N LEU A 148 -10.87 9.70 -3.59
CA LEU A 148 -10.09 10.51 -4.55
C LEU A 148 -8.69 9.96 -4.85
N THR A 149 -8.14 9.06 -4.02
CA THR A 149 -6.80 8.55 -4.19
C THR A 149 -6.72 7.04 -4.04
N VAL A 150 -5.87 6.44 -4.85
CA VAL A 150 -5.45 5.02 -4.75
C VAL A 150 -3.99 4.91 -4.27
N GLY A 151 -3.34 6.05 -4.03
CA GLY A 151 -1.93 6.11 -3.67
C GLY A 151 -1.63 5.57 -2.27
N THR A 152 -0.48 4.94 -2.12
CA THR A 152 0.01 4.36 -0.85
C THR A 152 0.25 5.40 0.24
N ALA A 153 0.52 6.66 -0.12
CA ALA A 153 0.66 7.77 0.82
C ALA A 153 -0.58 7.96 1.72
N TYR A 154 -1.78 7.66 1.19
CA TYR A 154 -3.03 7.68 1.95
C TYR A 154 -2.98 6.80 3.20
N LEU A 155 -2.28 5.66 3.14
CA LEU A 155 -2.15 4.74 4.29
C LEU A 155 -1.51 5.41 5.50
N ALA A 156 -0.46 6.20 5.30
CA ALA A 156 0.21 6.88 6.40
C ALA A 156 -0.77 7.85 7.10
N PHE A 157 -1.56 8.59 6.31
CA PHE A 157 -2.60 9.46 6.86
C PHE A 157 -3.73 8.66 7.52
N PHE A 158 -4.14 7.52 6.95
CA PHE A 158 -5.17 6.67 7.52
C PHE A 158 -4.77 6.10 8.88
N PHE A 159 -3.54 5.59 9.02
CA PHE A 159 -3.04 5.08 10.31
C PHE A 159 -2.94 6.20 11.36
N ALA A 160 -2.40 7.35 10.98
CA ALA A 160 -2.33 8.51 11.87
C ALA A 160 -3.74 8.95 12.28
N PHE A 161 -4.68 9.01 11.34
CA PHE A 161 -6.08 9.34 11.58
C PHE A 161 -6.75 8.36 12.54
N LEU A 162 -6.58 7.05 12.35
CA LEU A 162 -7.17 6.02 13.19
C LEU A 162 -6.69 6.14 14.64
N LEU A 163 -5.38 6.32 14.83
CA LEU A 163 -4.79 6.52 16.15
C LEU A 163 -5.32 7.80 16.82
N LEU A 164 -5.39 8.90 16.07
CA LEU A 164 -5.86 10.19 16.55
C LEU A 164 -7.38 10.18 16.83
N ALA A 165 -8.17 9.49 16.02
CA ALA A 165 -9.60 9.33 16.22
C ALA A 165 -9.87 8.59 17.54
N ILE A 166 -9.23 7.44 17.76
CA ILE A 166 -9.35 6.68 19.00
C ILE A 166 -8.91 7.53 20.19
N SER A 167 -7.77 8.23 20.08
CA SER A 167 -7.25 9.15 21.09
C SER A 167 -8.25 10.26 21.43
N THR A 168 -8.87 10.84 20.40
CA THR A 168 -9.87 11.92 20.53
C THR A 168 -11.14 11.41 21.23
N PHE A 169 -11.65 10.24 20.84
CA PHE A 169 -12.85 9.67 21.47
C PHE A 169 -12.59 9.23 22.91
N ILE A 170 -11.43 8.65 23.23
CA ILE A 170 -11.04 8.34 24.60
C ILE A 170 -10.93 9.62 25.43
N GLY A 171 -10.29 10.67 24.89
CA GLY A 171 -10.18 11.98 25.54
C GLY A 171 -11.55 12.59 25.83
N LEU A 172 -12.47 12.51 24.87
CA LEU A 172 -13.84 13.00 25.01
C LEU A 172 -14.61 12.26 26.10
N GLU A 173 -14.52 10.93 26.13
CA GLU A 173 -15.24 10.11 27.11
C GLU A 173 -14.68 10.32 28.53
N MET A 174 -13.37 10.42 28.64
CA MET A 174 -12.74 10.76 29.93
C MET A 174 -13.13 12.14 30.44
N ARG A 175 -13.21 13.12 29.56
CA ARG A 175 -13.70 14.46 29.90
C ARG A 175 -15.13 14.41 30.41
N ARG A 176 -16.03 13.72 29.71
CA ARG A 176 -17.43 13.52 30.12
C ARG A 176 -17.51 12.81 31.47
N SER A 177 -16.74 11.74 31.66
CA SER A 177 -16.70 11.00 32.91
C SER A 177 -16.14 11.83 34.07
N ALA A 178 -15.13 12.69 33.80
CA ALA A 178 -14.58 13.60 34.79
C ALA A 178 -15.55 14.74 35.19
N GLU A 179 -16.32 15.25 34.22
CA GLU A 179 -17.37 16.26 34.46
C GLU A 179 -18.54 15.66 35.29
N ALA A 180 -18.86 14.37 35.07
CA ALA A 180 -19.94 13.65 35.78
C ALA A 180 -19.52 13.14 37.17
N ALA A 181 -18.22 12.98 37.45
CA ALA A 181 -17.74 12.45 38.72
C ALA A 181 -17.83 13.48 39.85
N THR A 182 -18.66 13.20 40.84
CA THR A 182 -18.84 13.98 42.07
C THR A 182 -17.84 13.60 43.19
N ALA A 183 -16.83 12.76 42.90
CA ALA A 183 -15.93 12.17 43.85
C ALA A 183 -14.76 13.09 44.28
N ALA A 184 -14.33 12.90 45.55
CA ALA A 184 -13.26 13.66 46.21
C ALA A 184 -11.92 13.63 45.45
N PRO A 185 -11.11 14.69 45.58
CA PRO A 185 -9.84 14.81 44.86
C PRO A 185 -8.84 13.75 45.30
N LEU A 186 -8.38 12.93 44.36
CA LEU A 186 -7.22 12.06 44.56
C LEU A 186 -5.96 12.95 44.55
N GLU A 187 -5.09 12.76 45.52
CA GLU A 187 -3.81 13.48 45.61
C GLU A 187 -2.98 13.31 44.34
N SER A 188 -2.65 14.40 43.74
CA SER A 188 -2.07 14.49 42.40
C SER A 188 -0.57 14.71 42.47
N GLY A 189 0.18 13.64 42.39
CA GLY A 189 1.62 13.73 42.10
C GLY A 189 1.86 13.92 40.58
N THR A 190 2.84 14.72 40.19
CA THR A 190 3.26 14.93 38.77
C THR A 190 3.57 13.64 38.00
N GLY A 191 3.81 12.53 38.72
CA GLY A 191 3.98 11.19 38.15
C GLY A 191 2.68 10.52 37.70
N ALA A 192 1.52 10.91 38.26
CA ALA A 192 0.22 10.30 37.92
C ALA A 192 -0.26 10.73 36.51
N ALA A 193 -0.09 12.00 36.16
CA ALA A 193 -0.45 12.53 34.84
C ALA A 193 0.36 11.87 33.71
N ARG A 194 1.66 11.65 33.90
CA ARG A 194 2.51 10.95 32.90
C ARG A 194 2.16 9.46 32.77
N ARG A 195 1.79 8.80 33.86
CA ARG A 195 1.33 7.38 33.79
C ARG A 195 -0.01 7.27 33.06
N LEU A 196 -0.93 8.18 33.33
CA LEU A 196 -2.22 8.26 32.64
C LEU A 196 -2.03 8.47 31.12
N GLN A 197 -1.20 9.41 30.70
CA GLN A 197 -0.89 9.65 29.30
C GLN A 197 -0.30 8.43 28.59
N ARG A 198 0.62 7.70 29.25
CA ARG A 198 1.19 6.47 28.70
C ARG A 198 0.16 5.35 28.62
N ALA A 199 -0.68 5.19 29.63
CA ALA A 199 -1.75 4.19 29.62
C ALA A 199 -2.77 4.47 28.53
N LEU A 200 -3.16 5.72 28.34
CA LEU A 200 -4.06 6.18 27.27
C LEU A 200 -3.45 5.96 25.88
N GLY A 201 -2.18 6.35 25.69
CA GLY A 201 -1.47 6.11 24.45
C GLY A 201 -1.37 4.61 24.13
N GLY A 202 -1.05 3.78 25.11
CA GLY A 202 -1.01 2.33 24.96
C GLY A 202 -2.38 1.71 24.64
N ALA A 203 -3.44 2.16 25.30
CA ALA A 203 -4.80 1.70 25.02
C ALA A 203 -5.27 2.12 23.63
N SER A 204 -4.98 3.37 23.21
CA SER A 204 -5.30 3.86 21.87
C SER A 204 -4.57 3.06 20.80
N ALA A 205 -3.28 2.77 21.01
CA ALA A 205 -2.49 1.98 20.07
C ALA A 205 -2.99 0.52 19.98
N ALA A 206 -3.35 -0.10 21.11
CA ALA A 206 -3.89 -1.46 21.12
C ALA A 206 -5.26 -1.54 20.43
N LEU A 207 -6.15 -0.55 20.66
CA LEU A 207 -7.44 -0.47 19.98
C LEU A 207 -7.26 -0.20 18.46
N ALA A 208 -6.35 0.69 18.09
CA ALA A 208 -6.05 0.96 16.68
C ALA A 208 -5.54 -0.30 15.97
N PHE A 209 -4.62 -1.03 16.59
CA PHE A 209 -4.11 -2.30 16.08
C PHE A 209 -5.21 -3.36 15.96
N GLY A 210 -6.04 -3.53 16.99
CA GLY A 210 -7.17 -4.45 16.95
C GLY A 210 -8.19 -4.11 15.86
N THR A 211 -8.54 -2.84 15.72
CA THR A 211 -9.44 -2.35 14.65
C THR A 211 -8.85 -2.61 13.27
N LEU A 212 -7.54 -2.39 13.10
CA LEU A 212 -6.84 -2.66 11.86
C LEU A 212 -6.88 -4.16 11.50
N VAL A 213 -6.53 -5.03 12.46
CA VAL A 213 -6.52 -6.49 12.24
C VAL A 213 -7.91 -6.99 11.86
N VAL A 214 -8.94 -6.58 12.60
CA VAL A 214 -10.33 -6.97 12.31
C VAL A 214 -10.79 -6.38 10.99
N GLY A 215 -10.49 -5.11 10.72
CA GLY A 215 -10.82 -4.43 9.46
C GLY A 215 -10.15 -5.11 8.25
N THR A 216 -8.89 -5.49 8.37
CA THR A 216 -8.15 -6.24 7.34
C THR A 216 -8.77 -7.61 7.11
N ALA A 217 -9.10 -8.34 8.17
CA ALA A 217 -9.77 -9.64 8.05
C ALA A 217 -11.12 -9.51 7.33
N ILE A 218 -11.94 -8.54 7.73
CA ILE A 218 -13.23 -8.25 7.08
C ILE A 218 -13.02 -7.86 5.60
N PHE A 219 -12.02 -7.02 5.31
CA PHE A 219 -11.69 -6.59 3.94
C PHE A 219 -11.43 -7.76 3.00
N PHE A 220 -10.65 -8.76 3.44
CA PHE A 220 -10.35 -9.95 2.64
C PHE A 220 -11.49 -10.97 2.61
N MET A 221 -12.40 -10.94 3.60
CA MET A 221 -13.55 -11.87 3.66
C MET A 221 -14.77 -11.40 2.87
N ILE A 222 -14.96 -10.09 2.67
CA ILE A 222 -16.12 -9.58 1.94
C ILE A 222 -16.03 -10.01 0.46
N PRO A 223 -17.04 -10.77 -0.07
CA PRO A 223 -17.07 -11.12 -1.48
C PRO A 223 -17.12 -9.86 -2.35
N ARG A 224 -16.21 -9.75 -3.29
CA ARG A 224 -16.19 -8.63 -4.24
C ARG A 224 -16.66 -9.10 -5.61
N VAL A 225 -17.74 -8.52 -6.06
CA VAL A 225 -18.14 -8.63 -7.47
C VAL A 225 -17.23 -7.66 -8.22
N SER A 226 -16.65 -8.12 -9.34
CA SER A 226 -15.71 -7.33 -10.15
C SER A 226 -16.18 -5.88 -10.30
N ALA A 227 -15.41 -4.96 -9.73
CA ALA A 227 -15.78 -3.56 -9.60
C ALA A 227 -15.54 -2.77 -10.90
N GLY A 228 -15.88 -3.35 -12.05
CA GLY A 228 -15.83 -2.66 -13.33
C GLY A 228 -16.63 -1.35 -13.41
N TYR A 229 -17.42 -1.06 -12.38
CA TYR A 229 -18.20 0.19 -12.29
C TYR A 229 -17.43 1.36 -11.64
N LEU A 230 -16.40 1.09 -10.83
CA LEU A 230 -15.61 2.11 -10.15
C LEU A 230 -14.19 2.28 -10.74
N SER A 231 -13.70 1.33 -11.51
CA SER A 231 -12.40 1.44 -12.17
C SER A 231 -12.33 2.58 -13.20
N GLY A 232 -13.47 2.95 -13.78
CA GLY A 232 -13.59 4.13 -14.64
C GLY A 232 -13.42 5.49 -13.92
N TYR A 233 -13.28 5.50 -12.58
CA TYR A 233 -13.04 6.70 -11.77
C TYR A 233 -11.57 6.94 -11.44
N ASN A 234 -10.64 6.18 -12.01
CA ASN A 234 -9.22 6.44 -11.86
C ASN A 234 -8.85 7.79 -12.49
N LEU A 235 -8.78 8.80 -11.65
CA LEU A 235 -8.35 10.16 -11.95
C LEU A 235 -6.82 10.30 -11.96
N GLN A 236 -6.10 9.21 -12.21
CA GLN A 236 -4.67 9.35 -12.47
C GLN A 236 -4.51 10.15 -13.78
N PRO A 237 -3.61 11.14 -13.84
CA PRO A 237 -3.26 11.72 -15.10
C PRO A 237 -2.81 10.57 -16.00
N THR A 238 -3.53 10.34 -17.09
CA THR A 238 -3.10 9.41 -18.12
C THR A 238 -1.69 9.84 -18.50
N LEU A 239 -0.71 8.96 -18.23
CA LEU A 239 0.64 9.19 -18.70
C LEU A 239 0.52 9.42 -20.19
N ILE A 240 0.80 10.66 -20.62
CA ILE A 240 0.80 11.01 -22.02
C ILE A 240 1.90 10.18 -22.65
N SER A 241 1.52 9.14 -23.37
CA SER A 241 2.49 8.32 -24.06
C SER A 241 2.71 8.91 -25.46
N GLY A 242 3.96 9.17 -25.80
CA GLY A 242 4.37 9.38 -27.20
C GLY A 242 4.31 8.10 -28.03
N PHE A 243 3.52 7.10 -27.60
CA PHE A 243 3.25 5.83 -28.31
C PHE A 243 1.96 5.93 -29.12
N THR A 244 1.78 7.06 -29.79
CA THR A 244 0.74 7.23 -30.81
C THR A 244 1.22 6.66 -32.15
N ASP A 245 0.32 6.57 -33.09
CA ASP A 245 0.57 6.07 -34.45
C ASP A 245 1.48 6.97 -35.28
N ASP A 246 1.81 8.13 -34.73
CA ASP A 246 2.70 9.12 -35.26
C ASP A 246 3.57 9.72 -34.16
N VAL A 247 4.81 10.04 -34.50
CA VAL A 247 5.79 10.59 -33.57
C VAL A 247 6.47 11.78 -34.25
N GLU A 248 6.29 12.96 -33.71
CA GLU A 248 7.01 14.15 -34.16
C GLU A 248 8.35 14.22 -33.39
N LEU A 249 9.43 14.54 -34.12
CA LEU A 249 10.77 14.61 -33.53
C LEU A 249 10.82 15.68 -32.43
N GLY A 250 11.08 15.24 -31.21
CA GLY A 250 11.18 16.09 -30.00
C GLY A 250 10.16 15.80 -28.92
N GLU A 251 9.16 14.95 -29.16
CA GLU A 251 8.08 14.68 -28.20
C GLU A 251 8.49 13.77 -27.01
N ILE A 252 9.33 12.77 -27.24
CA ILE A 252 9.74 11.80 -26.20
C ILE A 252 10.52 12.46 -25.04
N GLY A 253 11.14 13.61 -25.31
CA GLY A 253 11.90 14.36 -24.30
C GLY A 253 11.08 14.77 -23.09
N VAL A 254 9.77 14.99 -23.24
CA VAL A 254 8.84 15.31 -22.14
C VAL A 254 8.57 14.06 -21.31
N ILE A 255 8.37 12.92 -21.95
CA ILE A 255 8.06 11.62 -21.31
C ILE A 255 9.25 11.16 -20.49
N LYS A 256 10.47 11.27 -21.03
CA LYS A 256 11.72 10.86 -20.35
C LYS A 256 12.03 11.63 -19.07
N ARG A 257 11.39 12.75 -18.82
CA ARG A 257 11.52 13.50 -17.56
C ARG A 257 10.62 12.97 -16.42
N SER A 258 9.74 12.01 -16.72
CA SER A 258 8.84 11.41 -15.73
C SER A 258 9.44 10.11 -15.19
N SER A 259 9.48 9.98 -13.87
CA SER A 259 9.85 8.74 -13.19
C SER A 259 8.67 7.80 -12.93
N ALA A 260 7.49 8.11 -13.49
CA ALA A 260 6.30 7.29 -13.29
C ALA A 260 6.50 5.89 -13.88
N ILE A 261 6.04 4.88 -13.15
CA ILE A 261 6.11 3.48 -13.59
C ILE A 261 5.09 3.28 -14.71
N VAL A 262 5.54 2.63 -15.78
CA VAL A 262 4.75 2.30 -16.96
C VAL A 262 4.33 0.85 -16.96
N MET A 263 5.23 -0.05 -16.61
CA MET A 263 4.95 -1.48 -16.55
C MET A 263 5.94 -2.22 -15.65
N HIS A 264 5.48 -3.36 -15.14
CA HIS A 264 6.31 -4.34 -14.45
C HIS A 264 6.41 -5.58 -15.31
N ILE A 265 7.58 -6.18 -15.39
CA ILE A 265 7.79 -7.37 -16.22
C ILE A 265 8.49 -8.44 -15.39
N GLN A 266 7.81 -9.56 -15.22
CA GLN A 266 8.31 -10.74 -14.56
C GLN A 266 8.73 -11.78 -15.60
N VAL A 267 10.00 -12.11 -15.63
CA VAL A 267 10.57 -13.10 -16.53
C VAL A 267 10.57 -14.47 -15.87
N GLN A 268 10.13 -15.49 -16.61
CA GLN A 268 10.17 -16.86 -16.11
C GLN A 268 11.54 -17.51 -16.42
N GLY A 269 12.27 -17.89 -15.40
CA GLY A 269 13.61 -18.47 -15.51
C GLY A 269 14.71 -17.50 -15.15
N ASP A 270 15.80 -17.49 -15.94
CA ASP A 270 16.92 -16.59 -15.67
C ASP A 270 16.59 -15.15 -16.10
N HIS A 271 16.59 -14.25 -15.14
CA HIS A 271 16.33 -12.82 -15.39
C HIS A 271 17.42 -12.18 -16.27
N VAL A 272 18.64 -12.71 -16.28
CA VAL A 272 19.73 -12.20 -17.12
C VAL A 272 19.37 -12.20 -18.61
N ALA A 273 18.51 -13.13 -19.04
CA ALA A 273 18.02 -13.19 -20.41
C ALA A 273 17.27 -11.92 -20.87
N ALA A 274 16.74 -11.13 -19.94
CA ALA A 274 16.00 -9.92 -20.25
C ALA A 274 16.78 -8.61 -20.05
N GLN A 275 18.02 -8.64 -19.54
CA GLN A 275 18.83 -7.46 -19.24
C GLN A 275 19.06 -6.53 -20.46
N ASN A 276 19.04 -7.08 -21.68
CA ASN A 276 19.26 -6.33 -22.91
C ASN A 276 18.02 -6.32 -23.82
N VAL A 277 16.84 -6.70 -23.30
CA VAL A 277 15.62 -6.76 -24.09
C VAL A 277 15.03 -5.37 -24.23
N HIS A 278 14.79 -4.94 -25.46
CA HIS A 278 14.00 -3.76 -25.76
C HIS A 278 12.52 -4.15 -25.87
N TRP A 279 11.67 -3.48 -25.10
CA TRP A 279 10.22 -3.72 -25.10
C TRP A 279 9.55 -2.93 -26.21
N ARG A 280 9.33 -3.61 -27.34
CA ARG A 280 8.79 -3.00 -28.57
C ARG A 280 7.30 -2.69 -28.43
N GLY A 281 6.92 -1.43 -28.68
CA GLY A 281 5.54 -0.97 -28.71
C GLY A 281 5.06 -0.76 -30.16
N VAL A 282 5.54 0.28 -30.82
CA VAL A 282 5.09 0.70 -32.14
C VAL A 282 6.23 0.70 -33.16
N VAL A 283 5.94 0.24 -34.37
CA VAL A 283 6.84 0.28 -35.51
C VAL A 283 6.34 1.34 -36.48
N LEU A 284 7.20 2.29 -36.84
CA LEU A 284 6.88 3.37 -37.74
C LEU A 284 7.68 3.22 -39.04
N THR A 285 7.01 3.41 -40.17
CA THR A 285 7.55 3.07 -41.49
C THR A 285 7.73 4.26 -42.42
N ASN A 286 6.90 5.28 -42.31
CA ASN A 286 6.90 6.44 -43.17
C ASN A 286 7.50 7.66 -42.46
N PHE A 287 8.43 8.35 -43.14
CA PHE A 287 9.07 9.57 -42.68
C PHE A 287 8.80 10.72 -43.62
N ASP A 288 8.25 11.81 -43.13
CA ASP A 288 7.93 13.01 -43.93
C ASP A 288 9.02 14.10 -43.85
N GLY A 289 10.07 13.90 -43.06
CA GLY A 289 11.14 14.85 -42.77
C GLY A 289 11.09 15.43 -41.33
N ARG A 290 9.95 15.32 -40.66
CA ARG A 290 9.74 15.80 -39.28
C ARG A 290 9.06 14.76 -38.39
N ARG A 291 8.20 13.94 -38.98
CA ARG A 291 7.33 12.99 -38.29
C ARG A 291 7.50 11.60 -38.89
N TRP A 292 7.49 10.64 -37.97
CA TRP A 292 7.34 9.23 -38.28
C TRP A 292 5.89 8.82 -38.14
N SER A 293 5.36 8.05 -39.10
CA SER A 293 4.00 7.53 -39.10
C SER A 293 3.92 6.11 -39.67
N THR A 294 2.77 5.49 -39.53
CA THR A 294 2.45 4.23 -40.18
C THR A 294 1.23 4.44 -41.09
N ASP A 295 1.42 4.44 -42.41
CA ASP A 295 0.35 4.61 -43.38
C ASP A 295 -0.40 3.30 -43.70
N GLU A 296 0.21 2.15 -43.49
CA GLU A 296 -0.33 0.85 -43.87
C GLU A 296 -0.93 0.08 -42.71
N ARG A 297 -2.04 0.57 -42.20
CA ARG A 297 -2.89 -0.26 -41.33
C ARG A 297 -3.84 -1.10 -42.14
N ALA A 298 -3.45 -2.31 -42.49
CA ALA A 298 -4.41 -3.38 -42.71
C ALA A 298 -4.47 -4.17 -41.37
N PRO A 299 -5.29 -3.75 -40.40
CA PRO A 299 -5.33 -4.37 -39.10
C PRO A 299 -5.91 -5.79 -39.27
N GLU A 300 -5.14 -6.79 -38.87
CA GLU A 300 -5.58 -8.16 -38.83
C GLU A 300 -6.09 -8.49 -37.42
N PRO A 301 -7.36 -8.87 -37.27
CA PRO A 301 -7.87 -9.29 -35.96
C PRO A 301 -7.27 -10.63 -35.59
N VAL A 302 -6.65 -10.70 -34.41
CA VAL A 302 -6.10 -11.92 -33.81
C VAL A 302 -7.09 -12.42 -32.78
N LEU A 303 -7.65 -13.60 -33.02
CA LEU A 303 -8.61 -14.23 -32.11
C LEU A 303 -7.86 -15.19 -31.17
N SER A 304 -8.38 -15.34 -29.95
CA SER A 304 -7.84 -16.35 -29.03
C SER A 304 -8.14 -17.78 -29.50
N GLY A 305 -7.18 -18.66 -29.30
CA GLY A 305 -7.39 -20.10 -29.43
C GLY A 305 -8.31 -20.65 -28.33
N SER A 306 -8.64 -21.94 -28.43
CA SER A 306 -9.42 -22.65 -27.42
C SER A 306 -8.73 -22.73 -26.04
N ASP A 307 -7.42 -22.52 -25.99
CA ASP A 307 -6.55 -22.50 -24.83
C ASP A 307 -6.40 -21.08 -24.21
N GLY A 308 -7.06 -20.07 -24.79
CA GLY A 308 -7.02 -18.69 -24.36
C GLY A 308 -5.78 -17.92 -24.81
N TRP A 309 -4.91 -18.48 -25.65
CA TRP A 309 -3.76 -17.82 -26.22
C TRP A 309 -4.09 -17.16 -27.57
N TYR A 310 -3.54 -15.98 -27.79
CA TYR A 310 -3.62 -15.22 -29.03
C TYR A 310 -2.36 -15.49 -29.84
N PRO A 311 -2.43 -16.10 -31.03
CA PRO A 311 -1.27 -16.34 -31.88
C PRO A 311 -0.83 -15.03 -32.56
N LEU A 312 0.32 -14.51 -32.19
CA LEU A 312 0.82 -13.21 -32.67
C LEU A 312 1.77 -13.35 -33.88
N ALA A 313 2.43 -14.49 -34.03
CA ALA A 313 3.32 -14.73 -35.16
C ALA A 313 2.56 -15.10 -36.45
N PRO A 314 3.00 -14.60 -37.63
CA PRO A 314 2.40 -14.98 -38.91
C PRO A 314 2.69 -16.43 -39.35
N GLY A 315 3.50 -17.16 -38.59
CA GLY A 315 3.92 -18.54 -38.87
C GLY A 315 5.40 -18.76 -38.52
N PRO A 316 5.90 -20.00 -38.61
CA PRO A 316 7.30 -20.30 -38.29
C PRO A 316 8.22 -19.68 -39.33
N ALA A 317 9.01 -18.68 -38.93
CA ALA A 317 10.08 -18.13 -39.77
C ALA A 317 11.36 -19.00 -39.59
N PRO A 318 12.14 -19.27 -40.67
CA PRO A 318 13.37 -20.04 -40.59
C PRO A 318 14.39 -19.51 -39.56
N ALA A 319 14.46 -18.20 -39.41
CA ALA A 319 15.34 -17.52 -38.44
C ALA A 319 15.00 -17.87 -36.97
N LEU A 320 13.78 -18.31 -36.68
CA LEU A 320 13.33 -18.63 -35.31
C LEU A 320 13.74 -20.06 -34.88
N LEU A 321 14.27 -20.87 -35.77
CA LEU A 321 14.73 -22.23 -35.43
C LEU A 321 15.91 -22.25 -34.45
N ARG A 322 16.67 -21.16 -34.35
CA ARG A 322 17.79 -21.00 -33.42
C ARG A 322 17.50 -20.00 -32.29
N ALA A 323 16.24 -19.59 -32.14
CA ALA A 323 15.86 -18.59 -31.16
C ALA A 323 15.49 -19.24 -29.82
N ALA A 324 15.93 -18.64 -28.73
CA ALA A 324 15.51 -19.03 -27.38
C ALA A 324 14.13 -18.44 -27.02
N PRO A 325 13.19 -19.22 -26.46
CA PRO A 325 11.90 -18.69 -26.02
C PRO A 325 12.07 -17.91 -24.72
N LEU A 326 11.67 -16.67 -24.71
CA LEU A 326 11.52 -15.83 -23.51
C LEU A 326 10.04 -15.85 -23.09
N ARG A 327 9.76 -16.31 -21.87
CA ARG A 327 8.44 -16.31 -21.25
C ARG A 327 8.39 -15.23 -20.18
N TYR A 328 7.36 -14.39 -20.22
CA TYR A 328 7.25 -13.29 -19.28
C TYR A 328 5.79 -12.89 -19.07
N SER A 329 5.54 -12.23 -17.93
CA SER A 329 4.27 -11.59 -17.61
C SER A 329 4.49 -10.08 -17.55
N VAL A 330 3.58 -9.33 -18.15
CA VAL A 330 3.57 -7.86 -18.14
C VAL A 330 2.39 -7.38 -17.32
N LEU A 331 2.65 -6.48 -16.38
CA LEU A 331 1.64 -5.70 -15.69
C LEU A 331 1.76 -4.26 -16.20
N LEU A 332 0.89 -3.88 -17.13
CA LEU A 332 0.86 -2.56 -17.74
C LEU A 332 0.04 -1.61 -16.88
N GLU A 333 0.63 -0.48 -16.51
CA GLU A 333 -0.07 0.62 -15.84
C GLU A 333 -1.00 1.35 -16.84
N PRO A 334 -2.00 2.12 -16.34
CA PRO A 334 -2.90 2.87 -17.21
C PRO A 334 -2.15 3.86 -18.12
N LEU A 335 -2.13 3.59 -19.40
CA LEU A 335 -1.51 4.44 -20.44
C LEU A 335 -2.57 4.95 -21.41
N ALA A 336 -2.31 6.12 -22.01
CA ALA A 336 -3.14 6.67 -23.09
C ALA A 336 -2.74 6.09 -24.46
N THR A 337 -2.53 4.78 -24.55
CA THR A 337 -2.21 4.10 -25.81
C THR A 337 -2.92 2.75 -25.87
N THR A 338 -3.27 2.31 -27.06
CA THR A 338 -3.80 0.96 -27.31
C THR A 338 -2.70 -0.06 -27.58
N SER A 339 -1.43 0.37 -27.68
CA SER A 339 -0.28 -0.48 -27.99
C SER A 339 0.08 -1.38 -26.82
N LEU A 340 0.37 -2.63 -27.12
CA LEU A 340 0.93 -3.60 -26.18
C LEU A 340 2.44 -3.74 -26.41
N PHE A 341 3.17 -4.02 -25.33
CA PHE A 341 4.63 -4.05 -25.37
C PHE A 341 5.14 -5.50 -25.28
N PHE A 342 6.03 -5.86 -26.19
CA PHE A 342 6.58 -7.20 -26.30
C PHE A 342 8.10 -7.19 -26.49
N ALA A 343 8.77 -8.25 -26.03
CA ALA A 343 10.12 -8.54 -26.49
C ALA A 343 10.13 -8.91 -27.97
N ALA A 344 11.25 -8.74 -28.62
CA ALA A 344 11.53 -8.88 -30.06
C ALA A 344 10.41 -9.51 -30.94
N GLU A 345 10.40 -10.83 -31.09
CA GLU A 345 9.48 -11.56 -31.99
C GLU A 345 8.37 -12.27 -31.17
N PRO A 346 7.24 -11.58 -30.86
CA PRO A 346 6.17 -12.16 -30.06
C PRO A 346 5.48 -13.31 -30.82
N GLN A 347 5.34 -14.45 -30.15
CA GLN A 347 4.69 -15.64 -30.71
C GLN A 347 3.25 -15.76 -30.24
N THR A 348 3.05 -15.61 -28.94
CA THR A 348 1.72 -15.73 -28.34
C THR A 348 1.58 -14.78 -27.15
N ALA A 349 0.33 -14.37 -26.88
CA ALA A 349 -0.04 -13.66 -25.67
C ALA A 349 -1.31 -14.24 -25.06
N ARG A 350 -1.47 -14.08 -23.73
CA ARG A 350 -2.69 -14.46 -23.00
C ARG A 350 -2.99 -13.41 -21.94
N GLY A 351 -4.20 -12.90 -21.91
CA GLY A 351 -4.65 -11.89 -20.95
C GLY A 351 -6.14 -11.60 -21.08
N THR A 352 -6.63 -10.73 -20.21
CA THR A 352 -8.02 -10.26 -20.27
C THR A 352 -8.06 -8.97 -21.09
N PHE A 353 -8.05 -9.12 -22.40
CA PHE A 353 -8.13 -8.00 -23.33
C PHE A 353 -9.58 -7.59 -23.56
N GLY A 354 -9.83 -6.33 -23.91
CA GLY A 354 -11.15 -5.87 -24.34
C GLY A 354 -12.00 -5.16 -23.28
N GLY A 355 -11.43 -4.74 -22.16
CA GLY A 355 -12.09 -3.96 -21.11
C GLY A 355 -13.15 -4.78 -20.33
N ALA A 356 -13.06 -4.81 -19.01
CA ALA A 356 -13.94 -5.56 -18.09
C ALA A 356 -15.34 -4.93 -17.93
N GLY A 357 -15.99 -4.50 -18.99
CA GLY A 357 -17.20 -3.66 -18.93
C GLY A 357 -18.42 -4.14 -19.68
N SER A 358 -18.88 -5.39 -19.51
CA SER A 358 -20.33 -5.66 -19.50
C SER A 358 -20.63 -7.11 -19.15
N ILE A 359 -21.24 -7.30 -17.99
CA ILE A 359 -22.00 -8.51 -17.65
C ILE A 359 -23.12 -8.63 -18.68
N GLY A 360 -23.01 -9.60 -19.61
CA GLY A 360 -24.13 -9.98 -20.48
C GLY A 360 -23.93 -9.92 -21.98
N SER A 361 -22.82 -9.41 -22.52
CA SER A 361 -22.52 -9.53 -23.95
C SER A 361 -21.29 -10.39 -24.15
N ALA A 362 -21.42 -11.53 -24.81
CA ALA A 362 -20.33 -12.33 -25.34
C ALA A 362 -19.63 -11.55 -26.48
N ARG A 363 -19.03 -10.39 -26.17
CA ARG A 363 -18.14 -9.72 -27.11
C ARG A 363 -16.88 -10.55 -27.19
N ARG A 364 -16.59 -11.06 -28.38
CA ARG A 364 -15.31 -11.69 -28.69
C ARG A 364 -14.23 -10.64 -28.47
N SER A 365 -13.40 -10.79 -27.45
CA SER A 365 -12.18 -9.99 -27.31
C SER A 365 -11.22 -10.45 -28.42
N TYR A 366 -10.63 -9.50 -29.11
CA TYR A 366 -9.60 -9.76 -30.10
C TYR A 366 -8.50 -8.70 -29.96
N LEU A 367 -7.30 -9.11 -30.27
CA LEU A 367 -6.19 -8.20 -30.46
C LEU A 367 -6.12 -7.82 -31.94
N VAL A 368 -5.47 -6.73 -32.22
CA VAL A 368 -5.20 -6.29 -33.59
C VAL A 368 -3.69 -6.31 -33.82
N ARG A 369 -3.27 -6.95 -34.89
CA ARG A 369 -1.89 -6.92 -35.35
C ARG A 369 -1.84 -6.17 -36.69
N ASP A 370 -0.92 -5.24 -36.80
CA ASP A 370 -0.64 -4.59 -38.10
C ASP A 370 0.41 -5.35 -38.92
N ARG A 371 0.62 -4.95 -40.16
CA ARG A 371 1.64 -5.57 -41.04
C ARG A 371 3.07 -5.39 -40.56
N THR A 372 3.32 -4.43 -39.70
CA THR A 372 4.65 -4.18 -39.13
C THR A 372 4.98 -5.10 -37.96
N GLY A 373 3.98 -5.83 -37.44
CA GLY A 373 4.06 -6.69 -36.28
C GLY A 373 3.80 -5.99 -34.96
N SER A 374 3.31 -4.73 -34.97
CA SER A 374 2.82 -4.06 -33.77
C SER A 374 1.47 -4.65 -33.36
N VAL A 375 1.22 -4.78 -32.06
CA VAL A 375 0.00 -5.41 -31.50
C VAL A 375 -0.73 -4.40 -30.63
N PHE A 376 -2.04 -4.32 -30.82
CA PHE A 376 -2.91 -3.36 -30.17
C PHE A 376 -4.11 -4.06 -29.51
N ASP A 377 -4.54 -3.54 -28.36
CA ASP A 377 -5.86 -3.84 -27.80
C ASP A 377 -6.81 -2.68 -28.16
N PRO A 378 -7.69 -2.82 -29.18
CA PRO A 378 -8.56 -1.76 -29.63
C PRO A 378 -9.62 -1.35 -28.61
N PHE A 379 -9.81 -2.13 -27.55
CA PHE A 379 -10.78 -1.91 -26.49
C PHE A 379 -10.14 -1.51 -25.16
N TYR A 380 -8.83 -1.28 -25.15
CA TYR A 380 -8.12 -0.84 -23.98
C TYR A 380 -8.63 0.54 -23.50
N VAL A 381 -9.04 0.61 -22.24
CA VAL A 381 -9.70 1.79 -21.65
C VAL A 381 -8.82 2.39 -20.54
N SER A 382 -7.52 2.50 -20.76
CA SER A 382 -6.58 3.07 -19.76
C SER A 382 -6.72 2.48 -18.36
N GLU A 383 -6.96 1.17 -18.29
CA GLU A 383 -6.99 0.39 -17.06
C GLU A 383 -5.67 -0.38 -16.91
N ARG A 384 -5.38 -0.82 -15.70
CA ARG A 384 -4.24 -1.72 -15.49
C ARG A 384 -4.51 -3.06 -16.20
N LEU A 385 -3.56 -3.50 -17.02
CA LEU A 385 -3.68 -4.70 -17.83
C LEU A 385 -2.56 -5.70 -17.49
N ARG A 386 -2.92 -6.92 -17.15
CA ARG A 386 -1.96 -8.03 -17.01
C ARG A 386 -2.09 -8.99 -18.18
N TYR A 387 -0.95 -9.34 -18.77
CA TYR A 387 -0.89 -10.39 -19.79
C TYR A 387 0.41 -11.18 -19.73
N ASP A 388 0.34 -12.46 -20.08
CA ASP A 388 1.47 -13.34 -20.26
C ASP A 388 1.86 -13.36 -21.76
N ALA A 389 3.14 -13.47 -22.05
CA ALA A 389 3.63 -13.52 -23.43
C ALA A 389 4.80 -14.49 -23.59
N VAL A 390 4.94 -14.98 -24.79
CA VAL A 390 6.09 -15.77 -25.24
C VAL A 390 6.65 -15.11 -26.48
N SER A 391 7.91 -14.67 -26.43
CA SER A 391 8.65 -14.11 -27.56
C SER A 391 9.87 -14.98 -27.86
N MET A 392 10.29 -14.98 -29.12
CA MET A 392 11.54 -15.63 -29.51
C MET A 392 12.66 -14.58 -29.59
N GLN A 393 13.80 -14.91 -29.01
CA GLN A 393 15.00 -14.08 -29.09
C GLN A 393 15.98 -14.74 -30.08
N PRO A 394 16.06 -14.26 -31.33
CA PRO A 394 16.98 -14.81 -32.30
C PRO A 394 18.43 -14.46 -31.94
N GLU A 395 19.27 -15.49 -31.86
CA GLU A 395 20.71 -15.34 -31.74
C GLU A 395 21.33 -15.24 -33.14
N ASN A 396 21.69 -14.05 -33.58
CA ASN A 396 22.28 -13.79 -34.88
C ASN A 396 23.73 -13.30 -34.74
N PRO A 397 24.71 -14.21 -34.83
CA PRO A 397 26.13 -13.81 -34.73
C PRO A 397 26.50 -12.84 -35.89
N PRO A 398 27.35 -11.85 -35.64
CA PRO A 398 27.79 -10.89 -36.67
C PRO A 398 28.37 -11.55 -37.96
N GLY A 399 28.96 -12.73 -37.83
CA GLY A 399 29.47 -13.50 -38.97
C GLY A 399 28.40 -13.93 -39.95
N ASP A 400 27.26 -14.39 -39.41
CA ASP A 400 26.12 -14.86 -40.16
C ASP A 400 25.45 -13.68 -40.88
N LEU A 401 25.29 -12.54 -40.18
CA LEU A 401 24.68 -11.31 -40.74
C LEU A 401 25.52 -10.69 -41.86
N ARG A 402 26.84 -10.82 -41.82
CA ARG A 402 27.71 -10.39 -42.91
C ARG A 402 27.55 -11.24 -44.16
N SER A 403 27.11 -12.48 -44.03
CA SER A 403 26.86 -13.38 -45.13
C SER A 403 25.45 -13.30 -45.71
N ALA A 404 24.55 -12.48 -45.08
CA ALA A 404 23.18 -12.32 -45.52
C ALA A 404 23.07 -11.81 -46.96
N SER A 405 22.03 -12.27 -47.66
CA SER A 405 21.73 -11.82 -49.02
C SER A 405 21.47 -10.31 -49.04
N THR A 406 21.81 -9.68 -50.17
CA THR A 406 21.48 -8.25 -50.47
C THR A 406 20.23 -8.11 -51.31
N THR A 407 19.56 -9.23 -51.64
CA THR A 407 18.33 -9.24 -52.43
C THR A 407 17.13 -9.14 -51.48
N TYR A 408 16.54 -7.97 -51.41
CA TYR A 408 15.39 -7.73 -50.53
C TYR A 408 14.06 -8.05 -51.25
N PRO A 409 13.07 -8.64 -50.59
CA PRO A 409 11.70 -8.82 -51.09
C PRO A 409 11.08 -7.49 -51.51
N SER A 410 10.20 -7.53 -52.53
CA SER A 410 9.61 -6.32 -53.15
C SER A 410 8.75 -5.49 -52.18
N ASP A 411 8.00 -6.18 -51.30
CA ASP A 411 7.18 -5.58 -50.27
C ASP A 411 8.03 -4.88 -49.16
N ILE A 412 9.11 -5.54 -48.72
CA ILE A 412 10.09 -4.97 -47.78
C ILE A 412 10.74 -3.72 -48.37
N ARG A 413 11.11 -3.77 -49.66
CA ARG A 413 11.71 -2.59 -50.34
C ARG A 413 10.71 -1.44 -50.46
N ALA A 414 9.47 -1.72 -50.82
CA ALA A 414 8.44 -0.72 -51.02
C ALA A 414 8.14 0.06 -49.74
N THR A 415 8.02 -0.67 -48.62
CA THR A 415 7.63 -0.08 -47.32
C THR A 415 8.83 0.54 -46.57
N TYR A 416 9.99 -0.15 -46.53
CA TYR A 416 11.06 0.20 -45.60
C TYR A 416 12.26 0.90 -46.24
N LEU A 417 12.14 1.33 -47.51
CA LEU A 417 13.10 2.24 -48.16
C LEU A 417 12.51 3.65 -48.44
N GLN A 418 11.27 3.91 -47.97
CA GLN A 418 10.62 5.20 -48.13
C GLN A 418 11.44 6.32 -47.47
N LEU A 419 11.67 7.39 -48.20
CA LEU A 419 12.34 8.61 -47.77
C LEU A 419 11.69 9.84 -48.43
N PRO A 420 11.57 10.96 -47.69
CA PRO A 420 11.20 12.24 -48.29
C PRO A 420 12.37 12.84 -49.08
N ALA A 421 12.18 14.05 -49.64
CA ALA A 421 13.29 14.85 -50.12
C ALA A 421 14.21 15.23 -48.96
N LEU A 422 15.44 14.73 -48.97
CA LEU A 422 16.42 14.92 -47.88
C LEU A 422 17.40 16.04 -48.21
N ASP A 423 17.98 16.65 -47.17
CA ASP A 423 19.20 17.42 -47.29
C ASP A 423 20.31 16.52 -47.93
N PRO A 424 20.90 16.90 -49.05
CA PRO A 424 21.88 16.06 -49.78
C PRO A 424 23.13 15.71 -48.96
N ARG A 425 23.39 16.46 -47.89
CA ARG A 425 24.50 16.16 -46.96
C ARG A 425 24.26 14.88 -46.14
N ILE A 426 23.00 14.47 -45.94
CA ILE A 426 22.68 13.26 -45.14
C ILE A 426 23.13 12.00 -45.89
N PRO A 427 22.70 11.70 -47.15
CA PRO A 427 23.22 10.54 -47.87
C PRO A 427 24.71 10.61 -48.14
N ALA A 428 25.27 11.82 -48.36
CA ALA A 428 26.71 11.98 -48.52
C ALA A 428 27.49 11.57 -47.25
N LEU A 429 27.00 11.98 -46.07
CA LEU A 429 27.58 11.57 -44.79
C LEU A 429 27.48 10.05 -44.59
N ALA A 430 26.32 9.44 -44.90
CA ALA A 430 26.15 7.98 -44.82
C ALA A 430 27.15 7.24 -45.72
N GLN A 431 27.35 7.68 -46.98
CA GLN A 431 28.35 7.10 -47.86
C GLN A 431 29.79 7.27 -47.36
N GLN A 432 30.11 8.46 -46.82
CA GLN A 432 31.41 8.73 -46.24
C GLN A 432 31.73 7.79 -45.04
N ILE A 433 30.79 7.62 -44.10
CA ILE A 433 30.96 6.76 -42.95
C ILE A 433 31.16 5.30 -43.36
N THR A 434 30.44 4.86 -44.39
CA THR A 434 30.42 3.47 -44.83
C THR A 434 31.36 3.14 -45.97
N ALA A 435 32.24 4.05 -46.33
CA ALA A 435 33.15 3.90 -47.48
C ALA A 435 34.01 2.65 -47.45
N HIS A 436 34.35 2.16 -46.23
CA HIS A 436 35.17 0.96 -46.04
C HIS A 436 34.32 -0.25 -45.55
N SER A 437 33.01 -0.16 -45.55
CA SER A 437 32.10 -1.21 -45.10
C SER A 437 31.58 -2.03 -46.28
N ALA A 438 31.95 -3.30 -46.36
CA ALA A 438 31.62 -4.14 -47.52
C ALA A 438 30.18 -4.68 -47.46
N THR A 439 29.68 -5.02 -46.28
CA THR A 439 28.36 -5.68 -46.13
C THR A 439 27.30 -4.73 -45.56
N PRO A 440 26.01 -5.00 -45.79
CA PRO A 440 24.92 -4.24 -45.14
C PRO A 440 25.04 -4.16 -43.63
N TYR A 441 25.48 -5.25 -42.98
CA TYR A 441 25.70 -5.28 -41.54
C TYR A 441 26.82 -4.34 -41.10
N ASP A 442 27.96 -4.39 -41.77
CA ASP A 442 29.10 -3.51 -41.44
C ASP A 442 28.76 -2.04 -41.68
N LYS A 443 27.92 -1.73 -42.69
CA LYS A 443 27.42 -0.36 -42.94
C LYS A 443 26.52 0.12 -41.83
N ALA A 444 25.55 -0.69 -41.38
CA ALA A 444 24.67 -0.34 -40.29
C ALA A 444 25.47 -0.16 -38.98
N SER A 445 26.38 -1.06 -38.66
CA SER A 445 27.25 -0.99 -37.46
C SER A 445 28.18 0.24 -37.51
N ALA A 446 28.70 0.61 -38.68
CA ALA A 446 29.53 1.80 -38.80
C ALA A 446 28.74 3.09 -38.54
N ILE A 447 27.49 3.19 -39.03
CA ILE A 447 26.62 4.33 -38.77
C ILE A 447 26.26 4.40 -37.30
N GLU A 448 25.87 3.27 -36.69
CA GLU A 448 25.59 3.15 -35.25
C GLU A 448 26.77 3.68 -34.43
N ALA A 449 27.96 3.14 -34.65
CA ALA A 449 29.17 3.51 -33.91
C ALA A 449 29.51 4.99 -34.12
N TYR A 450 29.36 5.50 -35.34
CA TYR A 450 29.61 6.91 -35.66
C TYR A 450 28.66 7.84 -34.86
N LEU A 451 27.37 7.55 -34.86
CA LEU A 451 26.39 8.36 -34.14
C LEU A 451 26.65 8.31 -32.63
N ARG A 452 26.93 7.15 -32.07
CA ARG A 452 27.25 6.97 -30.62
C ARG A 452 28.49 7.73 -30.18
N THR A 453 29.47 7.91 -31.05
CA THR A 453 30.77 8.50 -30.66
C THR A 453 30.91 9.98 -31.01
N HIS A 454 30.19 10.48 -32.01
CA HIS A 454 30.37 11.85 -32.52
C HIS A 454 29.26 12.83 -32.13
N TYR A 455 28.17 12.34 -31.50
CA TYR A 455 27.03 13.16 -31.07
C TYR A 455 26.77 13.04 -29.60
N GLY A 456 26.37 14.16 -28.97
CA GLY A 456 26.05 14.24 -27.57
C GLY A 456 24.58 13.88 -27.28
N TYR A 457 24.32 13.28 -26.13
CA TYR A 457 22.95 13.07 -25.66
C TYR A 457 22.44 14.26 -24.83
N THR A 458 21.24 14.78 -25.14
CA THR A 458 20.59 15.82 -24.34
C THR A 458 19.06 15.75 -24.49
N LEU A 459 18.35 15.98 -23.40
CA LEU A 459 16.89 16.16 -23.38
C LEU A 459 16.49 17.65 -23.52
N ASP A 460 17.46 18.57 -23.41
CA ASP A 460 17.19 20.02 -23.53
C ASP A 460 17.28 20.46 -25.00
N LEU A 461 16.11 20.59 -25.59
CA LEU A 461 15.93 21.08 -26.95
C LEU A 461 15.35 22.50 -26.95
N THR A 462 16.04 23.43 -26.28
CA THR A 462 15.61 24.86 -26.23
C THR A 462 15.69 25.53 -27.58
N GLY A 463 14.65 26.28 -27.94
CA GLY A 463 14.57 27.06 -29.16
C GLY A 463 13.39 26.67 -30.06
N THR A 464 13.18 27.48 -31.13
CA THR A 464 12.15 27.20 -32.14
C THR A 464 12.56 25.97 -32.96
N PRO A 465 11.68 24.99 -33.22
CA PRO A 465 11.99 23.85 -34.05
C PRO A 465 12.45 24.27 -35.45
N PRO A 466 13.60 23.78 -35.95
CA PRO A 466 14.10 24.12 -37.26
C PRO A 466 13.21 23.54 -38.37
N ALA A 467 13.31 24.10 -39.60
CA ALA A 467 12.56 23.60 -40.75
C ALA A 467 12.89 22.13 -41.07
N ASP A 468 14.16 21.76 -40.97
CA ASP A 468 14.66 20.38 -41.10
C ASP A 468 15.34 20.00 -39.76
N PRO A 469 14.61 19.34 -38.84
CA PRO A 469 15.16 18.99 -37.55
C PRO A 469 16.26 17.93 -37.63
N LEU A 470 16.23 17.04 -38.63
CA LEU A 470 17.22 15.99 -38.80
C LEU A 470 18.55 16.54 -39.30
N ALA A 471 18.53 17.38 -40.32
CA ALA A 471 19.73 18.06 -40.81
C ALA A 471 20.33 19.00 -39.75
N TYR A 472 19.48 19.68 -38.98
CA TYR A 472 19.93 20.52 -37.88
C TYR A 472 20.63 19.69 -36.78
N PHE A 473 20.09 18.53 -36.43
CA PHE A 473 20.73 17.59 -35.49
C PHE A 473 22.10 17.15 -36.01
N LEU A 474 22.17 16.67 -37.27
CA LEU A 474 23.39 16.07 -37.81
C LEU A 474 24.52 17.10 -38.05
N PHE A 475 24.20 18.31 -38.50
CA PHE A 475 25.21 19.24 -39.01
C PHE A 475 25.42 20.48 -38.14
N THR A 476 24.43 20.86 -37.33
CA THR A 476 24.50 22.13 -36.58
C THR A 476 24.61 21.88 -35.07
N ARG A 477 23.61 21.21 -34.49
CA ARG A 477 23.53 21.04 -33.05
C ARG A 477 24.44 19.92 -32.51
N ARG A 478 24.51 18.84 -33.24
CA ARG A 478 25.29 17.62 -32.89
C ARG A 478 24.99 17.04 -31.50
N ALA A 479 23.82 17.30 -30.99
CA ALA A 479 23.29 16.75 -29.72
C ALA A 479 21.78 16.63 -29.78
N GLY A 480 21.23 15.56 -29.20
CA GLY A 480 19.79 15.29 -29.18
C GLY A 480 19.47 14.10 -28.31
N HIS A 481 18.23 13.64 -28.32
CA HIS A 481 17.80 12.43 -27.61
C HIS A 481 17.55 11.28 -28.61
N CYS A 482 17.14 10.10 -28.08
CA CYS A 482 17.03 8.86 -28.86
C CYS A 482 16.26 8.98 -30.18
N GLU A 483 15.19 9.79 -30.24
CA GLU A 483 14.44 9.99 -31.50
C GLU A 483 15.30 10.54 -32.64
N TYR A 484 16.20 11.50 -32.37
CA TYR A 484 17.09 12.05 -33.38
C TYR A 484 18.13 11.05 -33.83
N PHE A 485 18.67 10.26 -32.88
CA PHE A 485 19.64 9.22 -33.19
C PHE A 485 19.02 8.10 -34.02
N ALA A 486 17.86 7.58 -33.61
CA ALA A 486 17.16 6.52 -34.33
C ALA A 486 16.69 6.99 -35.70
N SER A 487 16.17 8.23 -35.83
CA SER A 487 15.77 8.81 -37.09
C SER A 487 16.98 8.99 -38.03
N ALA A 488 18.08 9.54 -37.51
CA ALA A 488 19.31 9.73 -38.31
C ALA A 488 19.82 8.39 -38.87
N MET A 489 19.91 7.36 -38.01
CA MET A 489 20.37 6.06 -38.46
C MET A 489 19.41 5.42 -39.45
N THR A 490 18.08 5.45 -39.20
CA THR A 490 17.10 4.88 -40.14
C THR A 490 17.19 5.53 -41.50
N VAL A 491 17.23 6.88 -41.57
CA VAL A 491 17.32 7.64 -42.82
C VAL A 491 18.63 7.38 -43.54
N MET A 492 19.76 7.36 -42.85
CA MET A 492 21.09 7.07 -43.41
C MET A 492 21.17 5.65 -43.95
N VAL A 493 20.69 4.65 -43.23
CA VAL A 493 20.65 3.24 -43.65
C VAL A 493 19.76 3.08 -44.90
N ARG A 494 18.57 3.69 -44.90
CA ARG A 494 17.65 3.68 -46.05
C ARG A 494 18.26 4.38 -47.29
N SER A 495 18.99 5.46 -47.09
CA SER A 495 19.67 6.18 -48.20
C SER A 495 20.75 5.36 -48.91
N LEU A 496 21.26 4.31 -48.23
CA LEU A 496 22.19 3.33 -48.79
C LEU A 496 21.47 2.12 -49.43
N GLY A 497 20.13 2.16 -49.55
CA GLY A 497 19.32 1.09 -50.12
C GLY A 497 19.14 -0.13 -49.20
N ILE A 498 19.37 0.02 -47.90
CA ILE A 498 19.20 -1.04 -46.90
C ILE A 498 17.85 -0.79 -46.16
N PRO A 499 16.89 -1.74 -46.19
CA PRO A 499 15.61 -1.58 -45.50
C PRO A 499 15.78 -1.47 -43.98
N ALA A 500 15.19 -0.42 -43.41
CA ALA A 500 15.24 -0.16 -41.98
C ALA A 500 13.90 0.40 -41.49
N ARG A 501 13.57 0.19 -40.22
CA ARG A 501 12.37 0.70 -39.59
C ARG A 501 12.68 1.37 -38.26
N TYR A 502 11.88 2.36 -37.92
CA TYR A 502 11.98 3.12 -36.70
C TYR A 502 11.06 2.49 -35.65
N ILE A 503 11.57 2.26 -34.45
CA ILE A 503 10.84 1.60 -33.36
C ILE A 503 10.72 2.54 -32.15
N ASN A 504 9.53 2.59 -31.57
CA ASN A 504 9.29 3.16 -30.26
C ASN A 504 8.90 2.09 -29.26
N GLY A 505 9.47 2.18 -28.07
CA GLY A 505 9.24 1.24 -26.99
C GLY A 505 9.91 1.68 -25.70
N PHE A 506 10.40 0.72 -24.94
CA PHE A 506 11.10 0.95 -23.68
C PHE A 506 12.39 0.13 -23.61
N LEU A 507 13.38 0.66 -22.92
CA LEU A 507 14.56 -0.07 -22.46
C LEU A 507 14.16 -1.11 -21.40
N PRO A 508 15.05 -2.05 -21.03
CA PRO A 508 14.77 -3.11 -20.05
C PRO A 508 14.24 -2.60 -18.71
N GLY A 509 14.59 -1.35 -18.32
CA GLY A 509 14.28 -0.82 -17.01
C GLY A 509 15.23 -1.34 -15.91
N GLU A 510 14.88 -1.14 -14.68
CA GLU A 510 15.65 -1.53 -13.51
C GLU A 510 15.14 -2.85 -12.94
N TYR A 511 16.05 -3.83 -12.73
CA TYR A 511 15.68 -5.08 -12.07
C TYR A 511 15.56 -4.87 -10.56
N ASN A 512 14.44 -5.24 -9.99
CA ASN A 512 14.17 -5.19 -8.56
C ASN A 512 14.38 -6.58 -7.95
N ASP A 513 15.43 -6.75 -7.19
CA ASP A 513 15.78 -8.02 -6.53
C ASP A 513 14.78 -8.44 -5.45
N VAL A 514 13.91 -7.54 -4.98
CA VAL A 514 12.96 -7.80 -3.90
C VAL A 514 11.77 -8.62 -4.38
N ASP A 515 11.26 -8.29 -5.58
CA ASP A 515 10.09 -8.96 -6.19
C ASP A 515 10.45 -9.82 -7.42
N GLY A 516 11.68 -9.68 -7.91
CA GLY A 516 12.14 -10.45 -9.07
C GLY A 516 11.57 -9.95 -10.39
N GLU A 517 11.23 -8.65 -10.48
CA GLU A 517 10.62 -8.02 -11.64
C GLU A 517 11.49 -6.88 -12.18
N TYR A 518 11.35 -6.61 -13.48
CA TYR A 518 11.85 -5.39 -14.08
C TYR A 518 10.82 -4.28 -13.92
N VAL A 519 11.24 -3.14 -13.37
CA VAL A 519 10.41 -1.93 -13.24
C VAL A 519 10.76 -1.00 -14.39
N ILE A 520 9.84 -0.80 -15.30
CA ILE A 520 10.01 0.07 -16.46
C ILE A 520 9.29 1.39 -16.20
N ARG A 521 10.03 2.48 -16.30
CA ARG A 521 9.53 3.84 -16.04
C ARG A 521 9.32 4.61 -17.34
N ALA A 522 8.62 5.71 -17.30
CA ALA A 522 8.47 6.62 -18.42
C ALA A 522 9.84 7.18 -18.88
N SER A 523 10.80 7.34 -17.98
CA SER A 523 12.19 7.69 -18.29
C SER A 523 12.91 6.68 -19.18
N ASP A 524 12.46 5.41 -19.19
CA ASP A 524 13.03 4.33 -19.99
C ASP A 524 12.44 4.28 -21.39
N ALA A 525 11.48 5.20 -21.73
CA ALA A 525 10.97 5.34 -23.08
C ALA A 525 12.14 5.56 -24.07
N HIS A 526 12.14 4.82 -25.16
CA HIS A 526 13.29 4.79 -26.06
C HIS A 526 12.89 4.54 -27.49
N SER A 527 13.73 5.07 -28.40
CA SER A 527 13.60 4.83 -29.82
C SER A 527 14.88 4.23 -30.38
N TRP A 528 14.74 3.21 -31.21
CA TRP A 528 15.86 2.52 -31.86
C TRP A 528 15.54 2.16 -33.31
N VAL A 529 16.44 1.44 -33.93
CA VAL A 529 16.35 1.06 -35.34
C VAL A 529 16.36 -0.45 -35.46
N GLU A 530 15.54 -0.99 -36.33
CA GLU A 530 15.68 -2.36 -36.79
C GLU A 530 15.99 -2.36 -38.30
N VAL A 531 17.03 -3.11 -38.69
CA VAL A 531 17.50 -3.27 -40.07
C VAL A 531 17.16 -4.68 -40.53
N TYR A 532 16.61 -4.79 -41.74
CA TYR A 532 16.20 -6.08 -42.31
C TYR A 532 17.36 -6.80 -43.00
N PHE A 533 17.57 -8.05 -42.61
CA PHE A 533 18.52 -8.97 -43.25
C PHE A 533 17.74 -10.17 -43.80
N PRO A 534 17.80 -10.42 -45.14
CA PRO A 534 17.17 -11.59 -45.69
C PRO A 534 17.62 -12.89 -44.96
N ASP A 535 16.69 -13.81 -44.74
CA ASP A 535 16.84 -15.06 -43.99
C ASP A 535 16.99 -14.92 -42.45
N TYR A 536 17.33 -13.71 -41.93
CA TYR A 536 17.52 -13.43 -40.51
C TYR A 536 16.39 -12.54 -39.91
N GLY A 537 15.68 -11.80 -40.77
CA GLY A 537 14.61 -10.90 -40.34
C GLY A 537 15.13 -9.53 -39.86
N TRP A 538 14.49 -8.98 -38.85
CA TRP A 538 14.77 -7.66 -38.29
C TRP A 538 15.80 -7.72 -37.16
N ILE A 539 16.88 -6.98 -37.28
CA ILE A 539 17.98 -6.93 -36.33
C ILE A 539 18.04 -5.55 -35.67
N THR A 540 18.10 -5.51 -34.36
CA THR A 540 18.12 -4.28 -33.57
C THR A 540 19.49 -3.60 -33.61
N PHE A 541 19.48 -2.29 -33.77
CA PHE A 541 20.64 -1.36 -33.65
C PHE A 541 20.20 -0.18 -32.80
N ASP A 542 21.03 0.22 -31.85
CA ASP A 542 20.76 1.40 -31.02
C ASP A 542 21.87 2.43 -31.16
N PRO A 543 21.69 3.48 -31.96
CA PRO A 543 22.69 4.52 -32.18
C PRO A 543 22.84 5.50 -31.03
N THR A 544 22.06 5.35 -29.94
CA THR A 544 22.09 6.26 -28.81
C THR A 544 23.33 6.02 -27.94
N PRO A 545 24.08 7.04 -27.53
CA PRO A 545 25.18 6.88 -26.57
C PRO A 545 24.68 6.34 -25.25
N PRO A 546 25.41 5.43 -24.59
CA PRO A 546 25.03 4.96 -23.27
C PRO A 546 25.04 6.11 -22.27
N SER A 547 24.02 6.16 -21.40
CA SER A 547 24.02 7.04 -20.22
C SER A 547 25.07 6.53 -19.22
N ALA A 548 25.71 7.46 -18.49
CA ALA A 548 26.63 7.07 -17.42
C ALA A 548 25.84 6.31 -16.33
N ASP A 549 26.23 5.07 -16.06
CA ASP A 549 25.66 4.26 -14.98
C ASP A 549 25.96 4.92 -13.63
N GLU A 550 24.93 5.40 -12.93
CA GLU A 550 25.03 5.78 -11.53
C GLU A 550 25.02 4.50 -10.68
N ALA A 551 26.11 4.28 -9.93
CA ALA A 551 26.20 3.17 -8.98
C ALA A 551 25.03 3.23 -7.98
N MET A 552 24.31 2.13 -7.81
CA MET A 552 23.16 2.04 -6.91
C MET A 552 23.59 2.32 -5.46
N GLY A 553 23.18 3.47 -4.91
CA GLY A 553 23.37 3.85 -3.52
C GLY A 553 22.25 3.29 -2.61
N PHE A 554 22.41 3.42 -1.30
CA PHE A 554 21.41 3.02 -0.29
C PHE A 554 19.99 3.54 -0.59
N ALA A 555 19.87 4.74 -1.15
CA ALA A 555 18.58 5.32 -1.54
C ALA A 555 17.89 4.52 -2.65
N ALA A 556 18.63 3.93 -3.59
CA ALA A 556 18.08 3.10 -4.65
C ALA A 556 17.47 1.80 -4.10
N HIS A 557 18.17 1.14 -3.15
CA HIS A 557 17.58 -0.03 -2.47
C HIS A 557 16.29 0.30 -1.71
N LEU A 558 16.23 1.47 -1.05
CA LEU A 558 15.01 1.90 -0.38
C LEU A 558 13.86 2.17 -1.37
N ALA A 559 14.19 2.70 -2.56
CA ALA A 559 13.23 2.90 -3.63
C ALA A 559 12.66 1.58 -4.16
N GLN A 560 13.47 0.53 -4.29
CA GLN A 560 13.02 -0.81 -4.69
C GLN A 560 11.98 -1.40 -3.72
N TYR A 561 12.21 -1.28 -2.39
CA TYR A 561 11.20 -1.70 -1.40
C TYR A 561 9.92 -0.87 -1.49
N TRP A 562 10.04 0.42 -1.80
CA TRP A 562 8.88 1.29 -1.98
C TRP A 562 8.09 0.93 -3.24
N ASP A 563 8.76 0.65 -4.36
CA ASP A 563 8.14 0.19 -5.59
C ASP A 563 7.41 -1.14 -5.39
N TRP A 564 8.07 -2.14 -4.77
CA TRP A 564 7.44 -3.41 -4.40
C TRP A 564 6.18 -3.20 -3.54
N PHE A 565 6.26 -2.33 -2.54
CA PHE A 565 5.12 -2.02 -1.68
C PHE A 565 3.97 -1.38 -2.48
N GLN A 566 4.26 -0.46 -3.39
CA GLN A 566 3.24 0.17 -4.24
C GLN A 566 2.54 -0.84 -5.14
N VAL A 567 3.29 -1.74 -5.76
CA VAL A 567 2.73 -2.82 -6.60
C VAL A 567 1.86 -3.74 -5.78
N SER A 568 2.40 -4.26 -4.68
CA SER A 568 1.66 -5.15 -3.77
C SER A 568 0.38 -4.49 -3.26
N TRP A 569 0.45 -3.22 -2.87
CA TRP A 569 -0.73 -2.46 -2.45
C TRP A 569 -1.77 -2.35 -3.55
N SER A 570 -1.32 -2.04 -4.76
CA SER A 570 -2.21 -1.89 -5.90
C SER A 570 -2.86 -3.22 -6.31
N GLU A 571 -2.12 -4.31 -6.29
CA GLU A 571 -2.62 -5.64 -6.67
C GLU A 571 -3.53 -6.24 -5.60
N TRP A 572 -3.09 -6.22 -4.33
CA TRP A 572 -3.78 -6.92 -3.23
C TRP A 572 -4.83 -6.08 -2.50
N VAL A 573 -4.88 -4.76 -2.70
CA VAL A 573 -5.84 -3.89 -2.02
C VAL A 573 -6.76 -3.17 -3.01
N ILE A 574 -6.20 -2.53 -4.06
CA ILE A 574 -6.99 -1.74 -5.00
C ILE A 574 -7.69 -2.64 -6.01
N ASN A 575 -6.94 -3.55 -6.64
CA ASN A 575 -7.45 -4.46 -7.68
C ASN A 575 -7.86 -5.83 -7.12
N TYR A 576 -8.00 -5.95 -5.80
CA TYR A 576 -8.42 -7.18 -5.14
C TYR A 576 -9.85 -7.54 -5.55
N ASP A 577 -10.01 -8.52 -6.42
CA ASP A 577 -11.26 -8.99 -6.98
C ASP A 577 -11.56 -10.45 -6.59
N PHE A 578 -12.61 -11.01 -7.17
CA PHE A 578 -13.01 -12.41 -6.94
C PHE A 578 -11.92 -13.41 -7.34
N SER A 579 -11.13 -13.11 -8.38
CA SER A 579 -10.04 -14.00 -8.84
C SER A 579 -8.92 -14.08 -7.80
N HIS A 580 -8.54 -12.94 -7.21
CA HIS A 580 -7.58 -12.86 -6.11
C HIS A 580 -8.10 -13.54 -4.85
N GLN A 581 -9.40 -13.40 -4.54
CA GLN A 581 -10.03 -14.12 -3.41
C GLN A 581 -9.95 -15.63 -3.60
N PHE A 582 -10.21 -16.11 -4.81
CA PHE A 582 -10.15 -17.53 -5.12
C PHE A 582 -8.72 -18.08 -5.04
N GLN A 583 -7.73 -17.33 -5.56
CA GLN A 583 -6.31 -17.69 -5.44
C GLN A 583 -5.86 -17.72 -3.98
N LEU A 584 -6.24 -16.72 -3.18
CA LEU A 584 -5.95 -16.67 -1.75
C LEU A 584 -6.57 -17.88 -1.03
N ALA A 585 -7.84 -18.19 -1.31
CA ALA A 585 -8.52 -19.33 -0.72
C ALA A 585 -7.84 -20.66 -1.08
N GLN A 586 -7.42 -20.84 -2.34
CA GLN A 586 -6.63 -22.00 -2.76
C GLN A 586 -5.26 -22.06 -2.10
N GLY A 587 -4.58 -20.91 -1.97
CA GLY A 587 -3.28 -20.81 -1.27
C GLY A 587 -3.40 -21.20 0.19
N VAL A 588 -4.38 -20.65 0.91
CA VAL A 588 -4.68 -21.01 2.30
C VAL A 588 -5.03 -22.48 2.43
N GLN A 589 -5.81 -23.03 1.50
CA GLN A 589 -6.17 -24.44 1.51
C GLN A 589 -4.96 -25.35 1.29
N ARG A 590 -4.03 -24.99 0.38
CA ARG A 590 -2.77 -25.74 0.16
C ARG A 590 -1.88 -25.66 1.40
N ALA A 591 -1.64 -24.47 1.89
CA ALA A 591 -0.83 -24.26 3.10
C ALA A 591 -1.42 -24.97 4.33
N SER A 592 -2.75 -24.98 4.48
CA SER A 592 -3.44 -25.71 5.54
C SER A 592 -3.24 -27.23 5.42
N ARG A 593 -3.28 -27.77 4.22
CA ARG A 593 -3.01 -29.21 3.97
C ARG A 593 -1.55 -29.57 4.29
N GLU A 594 -0.59 -28.79 3.78
CA GLU A 594 0.83 -28.98 4.04
C GLU A 594 1.14 -28.87 5.54
N TRP A 595 0.53 -27.88 6.21
CA TRP A 595 0.66 -27.68 7.66
C TRP A 595 0.09 -28.89 8.44
N THR A 596 -1.10 -29.36 8.02
CA THR A 596 -1.76 -30.53 8.63
C THR A 596 -0.93 -31.79 8.44
N GLU A 597 -0.40 -32.02 7.23
CA GLU A 597 0.48 -33.16 6.93
C GLU A 597 1.78 -33.09 7.75
N HIS A 598 2.39 -31.91 7.88
CA HIS A 598 3.58 -31.70 8.71
C HIS A 598 3.30 -31.99 10.19
N TRP A 599 2.15 -31.54 10.70
CA TRP A 599 1.76 -31.81 12.07
C TRP A 599 1.45 -33.28 12.31
N ILE A 600 0.78 -33.95 11.37
CA ILE A 600 0.51 -35.41 11.44
C ILE A 600 1.83 -36.19 11.41
N ALA A 601 2.74 -35.84 10.51
CA ALA A 601 4.07 -36.47 10.43
C ALA A 601 4.89 -36.24 11.72
N HIS A 602 4.86 -35.02 12.26
CA HIS A 602 5.54 -34.67 13.51
C HIS A 602 4.93 -35.38 14.72
N ALA A 603 3.61 -35.45 14.80
CA ALA A 603 2.91 -36.22 15.84
C ALA A 603 3.19 -37.73 15.73
N ALA A 604 3.27 -38.26 14.51
CA ALA A 604 3.66 -39.66 14.29
C ALA A 604 5.10 -39.92 14.72
N SER A 605 6.02 -39.02 14.43
CA SER A 605 7.43 -39.14 14.87
C SER A 605 7.58 -39.08 16.39
N ILE A 606 6.85 -38.19 17.06
CA ILE A 606 6.80 -38.12 18.54
C ILE A 606 6.22 -39.42 19.11
N ARG A 607 5.14 -39.95 18.51
CA ARG A 607 4.53 -41.20 18.93
C ARG A 607 5.48 -42.39 18.76
N LEU A 608 6.18 -42.49 17.64
CA LEU A 608 7.18 -43.52 17.40
C LEU A 608 8.37 -43.36 18.34
N GLY A 609 8.83 -42.14 18.59
CA GLY A 609 9.88 -41.85 19.58
C GLY A 609 9.46 -42.26 20.99
N ALA A 610 8.21 -41.94 21.41
CA ALA A 610 7.67 -42.34 22.70
C ALA A 610 7.51 -43.86 22.86
N THR A 611 7.04 -44.56 21.83
CA THR A 611 6.94 -46.02 21.85
C THR A 611 8.31 -46.70 21.89
N ASN A 612 9.29 -46.22 21.14
CA ASN A 612 10.67 -46.73 21.17
C ASN A 612 11.36 -46.44 22.50
N TRP A 613 11.12 -45.23 23.07
CA TRP A 613 11.61 -44.89 24.39
C TRP A 613 10.97 -45.79 25.47
N MET A 614 9.66 -46.03 25.40
CA MET A 614 8.92 -46.90 26.33
C MET A 614 9.41 -48.34 26.25
N LEU A 615 9.64 -48.87 25.02
CA LEU A 615 10.23 -50.21 24.81
C LEU A 615 11.68 -50.28 25.34
N ALA A 616 12.49 -49.28 25.10
CA ALA A 616 13.86 -49.20 25.60
C ALA A 616 13.89 -49.16 27.15
N TRP A 617 12.94 -48.45 27.76
CA TRP A 617 12.76 -48.44 29.23
C TRP A 617 12.25 -49.78 29.75
N GLN A 618 11.31 -50.45 29.08
CA GLN A 618 10.85 -51.80 29.46
C GLN A 618 12.00 -52.80 29.43
N ILE A 619 12.84 -52.78 28.38
CA ILE A 619 14.03 -53.65 28.28
C ILE A 619 15.06 -53.32 29.37
N ARG A 620 15.26 -52.04 29.74
CA ARG A 620 16.14 -51.65 30.83
C ARG A 620 15.62 -52.06 32.19
N LEU A 621 14.30 -51.90 32.43
CA LEU A 621 13.67 -52.35 33.65
C LEU A 621 13.73 -53.88 33.84
N LEU A 622 13.56 -54.65 32.76
CA LEU A 622 13.69 -56.12 32.79
C LEU A 622 15.13 -56.62 33.04
N ARG A 623 16.14 -55.80 32.68
CA ARG A 623 17.55 -56.09 32.91
C ARG A 623 18.13 -55.49 34.18
N TRP A 624 17.34 -54.82 35.01
CA TRP A 624 17.85 -54.14 36.23
C TRP A 624 18.03 -55.17 37.38
N PRO A 625 19.22 -55.29 37.91
CA PRO A 625 19.53 -56.31 38.90
C PRO A 625 18.93 -56.06 40.32
N HIS A 626 18.37 -54.87 40.56
CA HIS A 626 17.80 -54.50 41.88
C HIS A 626 16.31 -54.11 41.74
N ARG A 627 15.42 -55.11 41.63
CA ARG A 627 13.94 -54.93 41.59
C ARG A 627 13.38 -54.23 42.84
N ASP A 628 14.08 -54.29 43.96
CA ASP A 628 13.63 -53.71 45.24
C ASP A 628 13.74 -52.17 45.29
N SER A 629 14.54 -51.54 44.40
CA SER A 629 14.64 -50.09 44.31
C SER A 629 13.52 -49.42 43.49
N LEU A 630 12.68 -50.20 42.83
CA LEU A 630 11.52 -49.66 42.06
C LEU A 630 10.52 -48.92 42.99
N TRP A 631 10.38 -49.37 44.21
CA TRP A 631 9.52 -48.74 45.22
C TRP A 631 10.02 -47.35 45.60
N LEU A 632 11.33 -47.13 45.63
CA LEU A 632 11.92 -45.84 45.96
C LEU A 632 11.66 -44.81 44.84
N VAL A 633 11.70 -45.24 43.56
CA VAL A 633 11.39 -44.38 42.39
C VAL A 633 9.89 -44.03 42.38
N LEU A 634 9.02 -44.98 42.65
CA LEU A 634 7.57 -44.75 42.74
C LEU A 634 7.22 -43.81 43.91
N ILE A 635 7.87 -43.96 45.06
CA ILE A 635 7.70 -43.04 46.21
C ILE A 635 8.22 -41.65 45.85
N ALA A 636 9.36 -41.51 45.16
CA ALA A 636 9.90 -40.24 44.76
C ALA A 636 8.98 -39.54 43.67
N ALA A 637 8.44 -40.31 42.75
CA ALA A 637 7.47 -39.79 41.76
C ALA A 637 6.15 -39.35 42.43
N PHE A 638 5.66 -40.12 43.37
CA PHE A 638 4.44 -39.81 44.14
C PHE A 638 4.65 -38.56 45.02
N THR A 639 5.80 -38.44 45.69
CA THR A 639 6.12 -37.25 46.50
C THR A 639 6.29 -36.00 45.63
N ALA A 640 6.90 -36.13 44.44
CA ALA A 640 6.98 -35.02 43.47
C ALA A 640 5.62 -34.57 42.94
N LEU A 641 4.72 -35.52 42.64
CA LEU A 641 3.35 -35.25 42.25
C LEU A 641 2.55 -34.58 43.34
N LEU A 642 2.74 -35.06 44.57
CA LEU A 642 2.09 -34.48 45.75
C LEU A 642 2.60 -33.05 46.02
N ALA A 643 3.89 -32.83 45.91
CA ALA A 643 4.50 -31.51 46.02
C ALA A 643 4.02 -30.56 44.94
N TRP A 644 3.85 -31.03 43.71
CA TRP A 644 3.32 -30.23 42.59
C TRP A 644 1.83 -29.88 42.82
N ARG A 645 1.04 -30.83 43.27
CA ARG A 645 -0.43 -30.65 43.48
C ARG A 645 -0.75 -29.82 44.73
N ILE A 646 -0.01 -30.03 45.81
CA ILE A 646 -0.30 -29.45 47.15
C ILE A 646 0.64 -28.26 47.45
N GLY A 647 1.82 -28.20 46.83
CA GLY A 647 2.80 -27.15 47.05
C GLY A 647 2.26 -25.73 46.81
N PRO A 648 1.61 -25.41 45.66
CA PRO A 648 1.08 -24.07 45.40
C PRO A 648 0.01 -23.60 46.41
N PRO A 649 -0.98 -24.41 46.80
CA PRO A 649 -1.94 -23.99 47.81
C PRO A 649 -1.33 -23.87 49.22
N LEU A 650 -0.39 -24.76 49.60
CA LEU A 650 0.34 -24.68 50.85
C LEU A 650 1.23 -23.44 50.93
N TRP A 651 1.92 -23.10 49.81
CA TRP A 651 2.73 -21.88 49.69
C TRP A 651 1.90 -20.61 49.86
N LYS A 652 0.70 -20.57 49.24
CA LYS A 652 -0.26 -19.47 49.42
C LYS A 652 -0.78 -19.40 50.87
N PHE A 653 -1.07 -20.52 51.47
CA PHE A 653 -1.48 -20.59 52.87
C PHE A 653 -0.36 -20.10 53.80
N TRP A 654 0.88 -20.53 53.57
CA TRP A 654 2.02 -20.10 54.35
C TRP A 654 2.31 -18.60 54.21
N GLN A 655 2.22 -18.05 52.99
CA GLN A 655 2.35 -16.61 52.76
C GLN A 655 1.33 -15.76 53.52
N LEU A 656 0.14 -16.28 53.72
CA LEU A 656 -0.92 -15.59 54.48
C LEU A 656 -0.72 -15.65 55.98
N HIS A 657 -0.15 -16.74 56.51
CA HIS A 657 -0.04 -17.01 57.95
C HIS A 657 1.36 -16.72 58.54
N ALA A 658 2.40 -16.63 57.70
CA ALA A 658 3.73 -16.30 58.17
C ALA A 658 3.78 -14.87 58.74
N GLY A 659 4.14 -14.74 59.99
CA GLY A 659 4.11 -13.51 60.77
C GLY A 659 5.27 -12.54 60.44
N VAL A 660 5.46 -12.13 59.21
CA VAL A 660 6.51 -11.16 58.79
C VAL A 660 6.01 -9.73 59.01
N ARG A 661 6.73 -8.93 59.77
CA ARG A 661 6.52 -7.48 59.94
C ARG A 661 6.94 -6.76 58.66
N GLY A 662 6.02 -6.01 58.00
CA GLY A 662 6.32 -5.20 56.84
C GLY A 662 5.08 -4.72 56.07
N SER A 663 5.24 -3.72 55.20
CA SER A 663 4.16 -3.21 54.36
C SER A 663 3.76 -4.20 53.27
N ALA A 664 2.43 -4.37 53.08
CA ALA A 664 1.90 -5.28 52.07
C ALA A 664 2.12 -4.70 50.64
N THR A 665 2.65 -5.52 49.75
CA THR A 665 2.66 -5.19 48.32
C THR A 665 1.25 -5.33 47.73
N ALA A 666 1.00 -4.70 46.55
CA ALA A 666 -0.28 -4.78 45.82
C ALA A 666 -0.72 -6.25 45.58
N HIS A 667 0.24 -7.16 45.39
CA HIS A 667 -0.03 -8.60 45.23
C HIS A 667 -0.58 -9.24 46.53
N LEU A 668 0.01 -8.88 47.67
CA LEU A 668 -0.42 -9.39 48.96
C LEU A 668 -1.81 -8.88 49.33
N ALA A 669 -2.09 -7.59 49.13
CA ALA A 669 -3.42 -7.01 49.34
C ALA A 669 -4.49 -7.71 48.46
N THR A 670 -4.14 -8.09 47.21
CA THR A 670 -5.03 -8.85 46.34
C THR A 670 -5.30 -10.26 46.86
N LEU A 671 -4.31 -10.92 47.46
CA LEU A 671 -4.49 -12.24 48.10
C LEU A 671 -5.45 -12.16 49.28
N TYR A 672 -5.26 -11.18 50.17
CA TYR A 672 -6.15 -10.99 51.33
C TYR A 672 -7.59 -10.66 50.89
N TYR A 673 -7.76 -9.79 49.91
CA TYR A 673 -9.05 -9.44 49.32
C TYR A 673 -9.74 -10.68 48.70
N SER A 674 -9.02 -11.48 47.92
CA SER A 674 -9.55 -12.72 47.32
C SER A 674 -9.93 -13.76 48.34
N GLN A 675 -9.25 -13.79 49.48
CA GLN A 675 -9.58 -14.67 50.57
C GLN A 675 -10.83 -14.21 51.35
N MET A 676 -10.96 -12.90 51.54
CA MET A 676 -12.17 -12.30 52.11
C MET A 676 -13.39 -12.66 51.25
N LEU A 677 -13.32 -12.50 49.94
CA LEU A 677 -14.41 -12.87 49.03
C LEU A 677 -14.80 -14.34 49.14
N ARG A 678 -13.84 -15.27 49.25
CA ARG A 678 -14.12 -16.70 49.46
C ARG A 678 -14.79 -16.99 50.76
N VAL A 679 -14.43 -16.27 51.85
CA VAL A 679 -15.08 -16.39 53.13
C VAL A 679 -16.53 -15.91 53.07
N LEU A 680 -16.77 -14.77 52.41
CA LEU A 680 -18.10 -14.20 52.23
C LEU A 680 -18.98 -15.08 51.33
N GLU A 681 -18.43 -15.64 50.27
CA GLU A 681 -19.13 -16.55 49.37
C GLU A 681 -19.59 -17.84 50.09
N ARG A 682 -18.72 -18.43 50.92
CA ARG A 682 -19.11 -19.57 51.77
C ARG A 682 -20.23 -19.25 52.75
N ARG A 683 -20.45 -17.95 53.03
CA ARG A 683 -21.52 -17.47 53.91
C ARG A 683 -22.78 -17.04 53.11
N GLY A 684 -22.80 -17.24 51.82
CA GLY A 684 -23.91 -16.92 50.94
C GLY A 684 -23.89 -15.48 50.35
N MET A 685 -22.85 -14.71 50.64
CA MET A 685 -22.69 -13.34 50.15
C MET A 685 -21.70 -13.34 48.97
N LYS A 686 -22.21 -13.45 47.73
CA LYS A 686 -21.41 -13.53 46.53
C LYS A 686 -21.35 -12.18 45.82
N LYS A 687 -20.15 -11.73 45.49
CA LYS A 687 -19.93 -10.56 44.63
C LYS A 687 -20.29 -10.89 43.20
N SER A 688 -21.13 -10.06 42.55
CA SER A 688 -21.38 -10.15 41.12
C SER A 688 -20.19 -9.65 40.30
N ASP A 689 -19.97 -10.23 39.12
CA ASP A 689 -18.90 -9.80 38.23
C ASP A 689 -19.08 -8.35 37.76
N ALA A 690 -20.30 -7.85 37.71
CA ALA A 690 -20.62 -6.47 37.36
C ALA A 690 -20.43 -5.45 38.50
N GLN A 691 -20.22 -5.90 39.75
CA GLN A 691 -20.03 -5.02 40.90
C GLN A 691 -18.56 -4.65 41.09
N THR A 692 -18.29 -3.39 41.38
CA THR A 692 -16.97 -2.96 41.84
C THR A 692 -16.71 -3.44 43.29
N PRO A 693 -15.45 -3.49 43.75
CA PRO A 693 -15.13 -3.82 45.13
C PRO A 693 -15.85 -2.93 46.15
N SER A 694 -15.97 -1.64 45.90
CA SER A 694 -16.65 -0.68 46.79
C SER A 694 -18.17 -0.88 46.83
N GLU A 695 -18.80 -1.10 45.67
CA GLU A 695 -20.24 -1.37 45.59
C GLU A 695 -20.60 -2.66 46.31
N PHE A 696 -19.75 -3.69 46.20
CA PHE A 696 -19.96 -4.92 46.94
C PHE A 696 -19.85 -4.70 48.44
N ALA A 697 -18.83 -3.96 48.91
CA ALA A 697 -18.70 -3.64 50.34
C ALA A 697 -19.91 -2.82 50.86
N ALA A 698 -20.41 -1.86 50.09
CA ALA A 698 -21.58 -1.06 50.44
C ALA A 698 -22.88 -1.88 50.42
N SER A 699 -22.99 -2.90 49.60
CA SER A 699 -24.19 -3.77 49.53
C SER A 699 -24.40 -4.66 50.74
N LEU A 700 -23.37 -4.82 51.60
CA LEU A 700 -23.46 -5.64 52.83
C LEU A 700 -24.22 -4.99 54.00
N GLY A 701 -24.68 -3.75 53.84
CA GLY A 701 -25.51 -3.03 54.82
C GLY A 701 -24.77 -2.61 56.11
N LEU A 702 -25.50 -2.45 57.22
CA LEU A 702 -24.97 -1.96 58.51
C LEU A 702 -24.65 -3.11 59.49
N GLY A 703 -24.39 -4.33 59.00
CA GLY A 703 -24.07 -5.47 59.85
C GLY A 703 -22.62 -5.44 60.41
N GLU A 704 -22.36 -6.19 61.48
CA GLU A 704 -21.04 -6.31 62.13
C GLU A 704 -19.90 -6.68 61.18
N ILE A 705 -20.20 -7.31 60.03
CA ILE A 705 -19.24 -7.71 59.00
C ILE A 705 -18.96 -6.54 58.04
N ALA A 706 -19.87 -5.61 57.87
CA ALA A 706 -19.78 -4.55 56.84
C ALA A 706 -18.59 -3.61 57.08
N ALA A 707 -18.35 -3.21 58.32
CA ALA A 707 -17.23 -2.31 58.63
C ALA A 707 -15.85 -2.91 58.32
N PRO A 708 -15.50 -4.13 58.78
CA PRO A 708 -14.20 -4.73 58.46
C PRO A 708 -14.06 -5.11 56.98
N VAL A 709 -15.15 -5.45 56.28
CA VAL A 709 -15.12 -5.67 54.80
C VAL A 709 -14.88 -4.39 54.05
N SER A 710 -15.52 -3.28 54.43
CA SER A 710 -15.31 -1.97 53.83
C SER A 710 -13.87 -1.47 54.03
N GLU A 711 -13.34 -1.62 55.27
CA GLU A 711 -11.97 -1.22 55.56
C GLU A 711 -10.93 -2.03 54.77
N LEU A 712 -11.09 -3.38 54.73
CA LEU A 712 -10.20 -4.23 53.95
C LEU A 712 -10.29 -3.93 52.43
N THR A 713 -11.48 -3.62 51.93
CA THR A 713 -11.70 -3.22 50.54
C THR A 713 -11.00 -1.91 50.24
N THR A 714 -11.08 -0.93 51.12
CA THR A 714 -10.38 0.38 50.95
C THR A 714 -8.86 0.21 50.94
N LEU A 715 -8.32 -0.60 51.85
CA LEU A 715 -6.89 -0.92 51.90
C LEU A 715 -6.43 -1.68 50.65
N TYR A 716 -7.23 -2.60 50.14
CA TYR A 716 -6.96 -3.29 48.89
C TYR A 716 -6.93 -2.32 47.68
N GLN A 717 -7.92 -1.44 47.58
CA GLN A 717 -7.98 -0.47 46.50
C GLN A 717 -6.83 0.53 46.55
N ALA A 718 -6.50 1.05 47.72
CA ALA A 718 -5.36 1.93 47.92
C ALA A 718 -4.02 1.27 47.55
N ALA A 719 -3.84 0.00 47.92
CA ALA A 719 -2.64 -0.76 47.57
C ALA A 719 -2.57 -1.18 46.09
N ARG A 720 -3.70 -1.55 45.51
CA ARG A 720 -3.78 -2.07 44.14
C ARG A 720 -3.73 -0.97 43.09
N PHE A 721 -4.47 0.11 43.31
CA PHE A 721 -4.66 1.19 42.31
C PHE A 721 -4.02 2.51 42.73
N GLY A 722 -3.86 2.79 44.01
CA GLY A 722 -3.29 4.01 44.54
C GLY A 722 -1.80 3.96 44.87
N GLY A 723 -1.16 2.78 44.77
CA GLY A 723 0.26 2.60 45.11
C GLY A 723 0.60 2.78 46.58
N ALA A 724 -0.39 2.84 47.48
CA ALA A 724 -0.19 2.93 48.90
C ALA A 724 0.37 1.62 49.49
N LYS A 725 1.22 1.76 50.51
CA LYS A 725 1.72 0.58 51.24
C LYS A 725 0.73 0.23 52.34
N ALA A 726 -0.01 -0.86 52.21
CA ALA A 726 -0.91 -1.34 53.24
C ALA A 726 -0.12 -2.13 54.30
N ASP A 727 -0.51 -1.98 55.60
CA ASP A 727 0.09 -2.76 56.66
C ASP A 727 -0.44 -4.20 56.60
N ARG A 728 0.48 -5.15 56.49
CA ARG A 728 0.17 -6.57 56.43
C ARG A 728 -0.54 -7.08 57.72
N ARG A 729 -0.18 -6.51 58.84
CA ARG A 729 -0.76 -6.86 60.15
C ARG A 729 -2.23 -6.44 60.20
N GLN A 730 -2.54 -5.25 59.71
CA GLN A 730 -3.90 -4.71 59.62
C GLN A 730 -4.78 -5.53 58.66
N LEU A 731 -4.26 -5.91 57.50
CA LEU A 731 -4.99 -6.78 56.55
C LEU A 731 -5.31 -8.15 57.15
N LYS A 732 -4.37 -8.72 57.91
CA LYS A 732 -4.56 -10.02 58.59
C LYS A 732 -5.60 -9.92 59.70
N GLU A 733 -5.51 -8.92 60.55
CA GLU A 733 -6.46 -8.69 61.65
C GLU A 733 -7.89 -8.47 61.16
N LEU A 734 -8.05 -7.71 60.08
CA LEU A 734 -9.35 -7.50 59.43
C LEU A 734 -9.92 -8.81 58.87
N LEU A 735 -9.08 -9.61 58.19
CA LEU A 735 -9.52 -10.90 57.69
C LEU A 735 -9.93 -11.86 58.81
N GLU A 736 -9.18 -11.92 59.95
CA GLU A 736 -9.51 -12.72 61.11
C GLU A 736 -10.82 -12.26 61.78
N ARG A 737 -11.06 -10.94 61.86
CA ARG A 737 -12.35 -10.39 62.33
C ARG A 737 -13.49 -10.81 61.42
N ILE A 738 -13.33 -10.75 60.12
CA ILE A 738 -14.33 -11.19 59.15
C ILE A 738 -14.60 -12.72 59.33
N GLN A 739 -13.55 -13.52 59.60
CA GLN A 739 -13.67 -14.95 59.80
C GLN A 739 -14.36 -15.33 61.14
N SER A 740 -14.13 -14.57 62.22
CA SER A 740 -14.64 -14.84 63.53
C SER A 740 -16.08 -14.36 63.78
N THR A 741 -16.57 -13.41 63.00
CA THR A 741 -17.93 -12.86 63.09
C THR A 741 -18.98 -13.94 62.79
N ARG A 742 -19.94 -14.20 63.76
CA ARG A 742 -21.00 -15.19 63.56
C ARG A 742 -21.94 -14.88 62.39
N ARG A 743 -22.51 -15.92 61.76
CA ARG A 743 -23.50 -15.77 60.70
C ARG A 743 -24.66 -14.90 61.18
N PRO A 744 -25.10 -13.86 60.41
CA PRO A 744 -26.36 -13.19 60.69
C PRO A 744 -27.49 -14.21 60.50
N ARG A 745 -28.41 -14.30 61.48
CA ARG A 745 -29.64 -15.07 61.34
C ARG A 745 -30.46 -14.43 60.22
N PRO A 746 -31.07 -15.21 59.28
CA PRO A 746 -31.96 -14.65 58.29
C PRO A 746 -33.14 -13.99 59.02
N ALA A 747 -33.34 -12.69 58.75
CA ALA A 747 -34.54 -11.98 59.20
C ALA A 747 -35.75 -12.60 58.51
N HIS A 748 -36.68 -13.13 59.26
CA HIS A 748 -38.00 -13.53 58.77
C HIS A 748 -38.69 -12.26 58.22
N ILE A 749 -38.77 -12.12 56.91
CA ILE A 749 -39.62 -11.11 56.23
C ILE A 749 -41.06 -11.63 56.39
N THR A 750 -41.77 -11.11 57.38
CA THR A 750 -43.21 -11.23 57.46
C THR A 750 -43.82 -10.41 56.34
N THR A 751 -44.30 -11.09 55.32
CA THR A 751 -45.03 -10.49 54.20
C THR A 751 -46.35 -9.94 54.77
N LEU A 752 -46.47 -8.62 54.97
CA LEU A 752 -47.74 -7.94 55.12
C LEU A 752 -48.28 -7.68 53.72
N ILE A 753 -49.30 -8.47 53.36
CA ILE A 753 -50.21 -8.22 52.24
C ILE A 753 -51.14 -7.07 52.66
N LEU A 754 -51.08 -5.97 51.95
CA LEU A 754 -52.23 -5.07 51.66
C LEU A 754 -51.91 -4.32 50.38
#